data_b38b59de560d608ab45b8670fc17ddaf
#
_entry.id   b38b59de560d608ab45b8670fc17ddaf
#
_cell.length_a   1.000
_cell.length_b   1.000
_cell.length_c   1.000
_cell.angle_alpha   90.00
_cell.angle_beta   90.00
_cell.angle_gamma   90.00
#
_symmetry.space_group_name_H-M   'P 1'
#
loop_
_entity.id
_entity.type
_entity.pdbx_description
1 polymer ?
#
loop_
_entity_poly.entity_id
_entity_poly.type
_entity_poly.pdbx_seq_one_letter_code
_entity_poly.pdbx_strand_id
1 'polypeptide(L)'
;MEFIKLLQPIAIRRMTVPNRMVMPSMGMHFTDQYEFNRRYRDFYRARAEGGVGLMIIGPVAIDRIGAGSWMPGLFEDRQVEEFRPFLADLHRDTRTVLGTQLFHAGRNATAPFFEGVPALAPSAVPSRLMKQVPRAMTLEDIETVKESFSRSAIRAREAGFDFIEIIACTGYLISQFLSPVTNLRTDAYGGSFENRMRFGLEVFRKVREAVGPDTALGIRVAGNDFMDGGCVNREIALFCAEAEKAGIDAINVTGGWHETNVPQLTSHVPPGAYVYLARGIKERVGIPVFASNRLGDPELAERVLRSGAADLVCLGRPLLADPDLPKKIQEGRTEEIVHCIACQNCFDSIATGAAVCCALNPLMGREGELRPGKAAVPKRIFVAGGGPAGMEFAAVAAGRGHDVTLFEKEDRLGGQIELASAPPGKQAFGSVARDREKRLKRTGVKVRRKSPLTLAKIRRGKPDVVVAATGAVPMEIRVPGIDRPHVVGAWDVLRGRVADIGRRVVVVGGNAVGCETAEWIASQDIPDPETFTFLAYHGAEKQEELQALLYRHRRQITVIDMVEKMAAGTGRASRWVLMKNLKLCGIELRPGAKLLEITDDAVIVETGGGRESIPADTVIMAVGSRPVDDLMRQARIDGLQVIAIGDAKAPRKIVDAIREGFEEAMKI
;
A
#
# COMPACT_ATOMS: atom_id res chain seq x y z
N MET A 1 -2.66 -16.34 -20.81
CA MET A 1 -3.46 -15.26 -21.47
C MET A 1 -2.48 -14.38 -22.25
N GLU A 2 -2.80 -13.97 -23.46
CA GLU A 2 -1.99 -13.00 -24.19
C GLU A 2 -2.35 -11.57 -23.74
N PHE A 3 -1.35 -10.75 -23.46
CA PHE A 3 -1.52 -9.36 -22.96
C PHE A 3 -1.55 -8.35 -24.12
N ILE A 4 -2.46 -8.56 -25.08
CA ILE A 4 -2.53 -7.79 -26.34
C ILE A 4 -2.85 -6.31 -26.06
N LYS A 5 -3.84 -6.02 -25.22
CA LYS A 5 -4.24 -4.64 -24.93
C LYS A 5 -3.23 -3.91 -24.06
N LEU A 6 -2.68 -4.58 -23.05
CA LEU A 6 -1.65 -3.99 -22.17
C LEU A 6 -0.41 -3.54 -22.96
N LEU A 7 -0.02 -4.31 -23.97
CA LEU A 7 1.18 -4.05 -24.78
C LEU A 7 0.90 -3.20 -26.02
N GLN A 8 -0.36 -2.89 -26.32
CA GLN A 8 -0.76 -2.07 -27.45
C GLN A 8 -0.44 -0.59 -27.19
N PRO A 9 0.22 0.14 -28.11
CA PRO A 9 0.41 1.58 -27.98
C PRO A 9 -0.92 2.34 -28.01
N ILE A 10 -0.90 3.58 -27.49
CA ILE A 10 -2.04 4.49 -27.52
C ILE A 10 -1.56 5.92 -27.72
N ALA A 11 -2.29 6.71 -28.53
CA ALA A 11 -2.04 8.12 -28.71
C ALA A 11 -2.79 8.96 -27.67
N ILE A 12 -2.10 9.97 -27.13
CA ILE A 12 -2.69 11.07 -26.36
C ILE A 12 -2.21 12.35 -27.04
N ARG A 13 -3.08 13.04 -27.75
CA ARG A 13 -2.69 14.13 -28.69
C ARG A 13 -1.64 13.65 -29.69
N ARG A 14 -0.46 14.32 -29.70
CA ARG A 14 0.69 13.98 -30.55
C ARG A 14 1.64 12.97 -29.92
N MET A 15 1.45 12.65 -28.66
CA MET A 15 2.27 11.73 -27.88
C MET A 15 1.80 10.29 -28.09
N THR A 16 2.71 9.36 -28.37
CA THR A 16 2.43 7.92 -28.43
C THR A 16 2.99 7.21 -27.22
N VAL A 17 2.13 6.69 -26.35
CA VAL A 17 2.50 5.86 -25.21
C VAL A 17 2.70 4.43 -25.71
N PRO A 18 3.89 3.80 -25.53
CA PRO A 18 4.25 2.54 -26.19
C PRO A 18 3.52 1.31 -25.65
N ASN A 19 2.94 1.38 -24.45
CA ASN A 19 2.07 0.37 -23.86
C ASN A 19 1.11 1.02 -22.87
N ARG A 20 0.09 0.30 -22.41
CA ARG A 20 -0.99 0.88 -21.60
C ARG A 20 -0.76 0.85 -20.08
N MET A 21 0.49 0.65 -19.65
CA MET A 21 0.89 0.61 -18.25
C MET A 21 1.46 1.95 -17.82
N VAL A 22 0.82 2.57 -16.81
CA VAL A 22 1.17 3.90 -16.31
C VAL A 22 1.73 3.81 -14.90
N MET A 23 2.87 4.43 -14.65
CA MET A 23 3.30 4.77 -13.30
C MET A 23 2.67 6.12 -12.90
N PRO A 24 1.65 6.14 -12.04
CA PRO A 24 1.06 7.39 -11.61
C PRO A 24 1.99 8.13 -10.65
N SER A 25 1.82 9.43 -10.53
CA SER A 25 2.51 10.24 -9.53
C SER A 25 2.25 9.73 -8.11
N MET A 26 3.32 9.65 -7.31
CA MET A 26 3.31 9.21 -5.91
C MET A 26 4.31 10.03 -5.10
N GLY A 27 3.89 10.56 -3.95
CA GLY A 27 4.80 11.24 -3.01
C GLY A 27 5.78 10.25 -2.38
N MET A 28 7.07 10.44 -2.59
CA MET A 28 8.12 9.51 -2.19
C MET A 28 8.89 9.94 -0.93
N HIS A 29 8.82 11.20 -0.54
CA HIS A 29 9.58 11.75 0.59
C HIS A 29 11.09 11.49 0.49
N PHE A 30 11.68 11.75 -0.70
CA PHE A 30 13.12 11.58 -0.94
C PHE A 30 13.91 12.87 -0.84
N THR A 31 13.26 13.98 -0.57
CA THR A 31 13.85 15.31 -0.34
C THR A 31 13.17 16.00 0.84
N ASP A 32 13.79 17.04 1.36
CA ASP A 32 13.26 17.95 2.36
C ASP A 32 13.43 19.43 1.94
N GLN A 33 13.92 19.68 0.70
CA GLN A 33 14.26 21.02 0.16
C GLN A 33 13.68 21.29 -1.23
N TYR A 34 12.60 20.63 -1.62
CA TYR A 34 11.99 20.72 -2.96
C TYR A 34 12.91 20.27 -4.12
N GLU A 35 13.99 19.55 -3.86
CA GLU A 35 14.97 19.14 -4.87
C GLU A 35 14.57 17.84 -5.57
N PHE A 36 14.89 17.76 -6.88
CA PHE A 36 14.89 16.51 -7.63
C PHE A 36 16.27 15.86 -7.56
N ASN A 37 16.61 15.27 -6.42
CA ASN A 37 17.93 14.75 -6.09
C ASN A 37 18.24 13.38 -6.77
N ARG A 38 19.47 12.88 -6.53
CA ARG A 38 19.95 11.61 -7.11
C ARG A 38 19.04 10.44 -6.77
N ARG A 39 18.50 10.36 -5.56
CA ARG A 39 17.61 9.27 -5.13
C ARG A 39 16.33 9.20 -5.97
N TYR A 40 15.72 10.34 -6.32
CA TYR A 40 14.61 10.41 -7.27
C TYR A 40 15.02 9.92 -8.66
N ARG A 41 16.18 10.34 -9.16
CA ARG A 41 16.68 9.96 -10.49
C ARG A 41 16.89 8.46 -10.59
N ASP A 42 17.58 7.84 -9.62
CA ASP A 42 17.84 6.40 -9.60
C ASP A 42 16.52 5.60 -9.51
N PHE A 43 15.58 6.06 -8.69
CA PHE A 43 14.26 5.47 -8.54
C PHE A 43 13.45 5.48 -9.84
N TYR A 44 13.33 6.62 -10.52
CA TYR A 44 12.57 6.73 -11.76
C TYR A 44 13.26 6.05 -12.93
N ARG A 45 14.59 6.12 -13.01
CA ARG A 45 15.37 5.40 -14.04
C ARG A 45 15.09 3.90 -14.01
N ALA A 46 15.11 3.27 -12.85
CA ALA A 46 14.85 1.84 -12.73
C ALA A 46 13.45 1.43 -13.29
N ARG A 47 12.43 2.29 -13.16
CA ARG A 47 11.08 2.02 -13.69
C ARG A 47 10.96 2.30 -15.18
N ALA A 48 11.68 3.29 -15.69
CA ALA A 48 11.77 3.55 -17.13
C ALA A 48 12.47 2.40 -17.85
N GLU A 49 13.62 1.93 -17.34
CA GLU A 49 14.33 0.74 -17.83
C GLU A 49 13.50 -0.54 -17.68
N GLY A 50 12.59 -0.57 -16.70
CA GLY A 50 11.58 -1.60 -16.49
C GLY A 50 10.43 -1.59 -17.50
N GLY A 51 10.42 -0.64 -18.46
CA GLY A 51 9.55 -0.65 -19.64
C GLY A 51 8.13 -0.10 -19.40
N VAL A 52 7.92 0.74 -18.39
CA VAL A 52 6.62 1.42 -18.19
C VAL A 52 6.31 2.34 -19.37
N GLY A 53 5.05 2.36 -19.84
CA GLY A 53 4.65 3.16 -21.01
C GLY A 53 4.63 4.66 -20.76
N LEU A 54 3.95 5.09 -19.69
CA LEU A 54 3.91 6.48 -19.23
C LEU A 54 4.31 6.55 -17.76
N MET A 55 5.25 7.42 -17.43
CA MET A 55 5.70 7.64 -16.05
C MET A 55 5.43 9.08 -15.64
N ILE A 56 4.55 9.28 -14.65
CA ILE A 56 4.19 10.60 -14.13
C ILE A 56 5.03 10.88 -12.88
N ILE A 57 6.11 11.63 -13.06
CA ILE A 57 7.06 12.02 -12.03
C ILE A 57 6.41 13.04 -11.09
N GLY A 58 6.68 12.94 -9.81
CA GLY A 58 6.14 13.86 -8.81
C GLY A 58 5.29 13.17 -7.75
N PRO A 59 4.39 13.90 -7.02
CA PRO A 59 3.93 15.27 -7.35
C PRO A 59 5.04 16.31 -7.28
N VAL A 60 4.91 17.41 -8.04
CA VAL A 60 5.79 18.59 -7.95
C VAL A 60 5.02 19.80 -7.43
N ALA A 61 5.60 20.51 -6.47
CA ALA A 61 5.02 21.71 -5.88
C ALA A 61 5.00 22.85 -6.91
N ILE A 62 3.84 23.53 -7.06
CA ILE A 62 3.70 24.73 -7.90
C ILE A 62 4.03 26.02 -7.14
N ASP A 63 4.07 25.97 -5.82
CA ASP A 63 4.47 27.01 -4.90
C ASP A 63 4.79 26.42 -3.52
N ARG A 64 5.26 27.25 -2.59
CA ARG A 64 5.60 26.83 -1.22
C ARG A 64 4.36 26.67 -0.33
N ILE A 65 3.29 27.40 -0.60
CA ILE A 65 2.08 27.45 0.24
C ILE A 65 1.24 26.18 0.07
N GLY A 66 1.13 25.70 -1.16
CA GLY A 66 0.29 24.55 -1.51
C GLY A 66 0.93 23.20 -1.31
N ALA A 67 2.14 23.12 -0.75
CA ALA A 67 2.88 21.86 -0.69
C ALA A 67 3.61 21.68 0.64
N GLY A 68 4.63 20.88 0.64
CA GLY A 68 5.63 20.72 1.68
C GLY A 68 6.97 20.37 1.04
N SER A 69 8.06 20.69 1.69
CA SER A 69 9.44 20.51 1.21
C SER A 69 9.82 19.04 0.91
N TRP A 70 8.98 18.09 1.29
CA TRP A 70 9.17 16.65 1.10
C TRP A 70 8.97 16.14 -0.35
N MET A 71 8.59 17.04 -1.29
CA MET A 71 8.44 16.73 -2.71
C MET A 71 9.28 17.67 -3.57
N PRO A 72 9.63 17.31 -4.81
CA PRO A 72 10.29 18.21 -5.74
C PRO A 72 9.42 19.44 -6.05
N GLY A 73 10.03 20.58 -6.30
CA GLY A 73 9.36 21.79 -6.76
C GLY A 73 9.48 22.00 -8.27
N LEU A 74 8.61 22.84 -8.81
CA LEU A 74 8.71 23.34 -10.17
C LEU A 74 8.22 24.81 -10.25
N PHE A 75 8.49 25.58 -9.19
CA PHE A 75 8.08 26.98 -9.03
C PHE A 75 9.24 27.99 -9.18
N GLU A 76 10.48 27.50 -9.29
CA GLU A 76 11.70 28.28 -9.54
C GLU A 76 12.43 27.76 -10.79
N ASP A 77 13.11 28.65 -11.55
CA ASP A 77 13.77 28.26 -12.81
C ASP A 77 14.95 27.30 -12.58
N ARG A 78 15.65 27.39 -11.42
CA ARG A 78 16.70 26.42 -11.07
C ARG A 78 16.21 24.99 -11.06
N GLN A 79 14.95 24.76 -10.70
CA GLN A 79 14.36 23.42 -10.63
C GLN A 79 14.16 22.81 -12.03
N VAL A 80 14.01 23.62 -13.09
CA VAL A 80 14.02 23.16 -14.48
C VAL A 80 15.34 22.46 -14.81
N GLU A 81 16.46 23.05 -14.37
CA GLU A 81 17.80 22.48 -14.62
C GLU A 81 18.06 21.18 -13.83
N GLU A 82 17.34 20.93 -12.77
CA GLU A 82 17.43 19.66 -12.04
C GLU A 82 16.78 18.51 -12.83
N PHE A 83 15.70 18.78 -13.59
CA PHE A 83 14.97 17.78 -14.38
C PHE A 83 15.55 17.60 -15.78
N ARG A 84 15.91 18.68 -16.48
CA ARG A 84 16.26 18.68 -17.91
C ARG A 84 17.28 17.62 -18.31
N PRO A 85 18.48 17.51 -17.69
CA PRO A 85 19.47 16.50 -18.10
C PRO A 85 18.97 15.08 -17.84
N PHE A 86 18.23 14.85 -16.76
CA PHE A 86 17.68 13.54 -16.43
C PHE A 86 16.61 13.10 -17.45
N LEU A 87 15.71 14.00 -17.86
CA LEU A 87 14.68 13.71 -18.86
C LEU A 87 15.32 13.45 -20.22
N ALA A 88 16.32 14.26 -20.63
CA ALA A 88 17.06 14.05 -21.87
C ALA A 88 17.74 12.67 -21.90
N ASP A 89 18.34 12.25 -20.79
CA ASP A 89 18.94 10.92 -20.67
C ASP A 89 17.91 9.80 -20.81
N LEU A 90 16.75 9.92 -20.15
CA LEU A 90 15.70 8.89 -20.25
C LEU A 90 15.06 8.82 -21.62
N HIS A 91 14.84 9.96 -22.32
CA HIS A 91 14.36 9.98 -23.70
C HIS A 91 15.32 9.29 -24.67
N ARG A 92 16.63 9.45 -24.46
CA ARG A 92 17.65 8.75 -25.26
C ARG A 92 17.70 7.25 -24.97
N ASP A 93 17.61 6.87 -23.67
CA ASP A 93 17.92 5.52 -23.20
C ASP A 93 16.71 4.61 -23.16
N THR A 94 15.46 5.15 -23.16
CA THR A 94 14.21 4.39 -22.98
C THR A 94 13.13 4.83 -23.97
N ARG A 95 12.03 4.06 -24.01
CA ARG A 95 10.80 4.44 -24.75
C ARG A 95 9.70 4.97 -23.85
N THR A 96 9.98 5.13 -22.55
CA THR A 96 9.01 5.62 -21.58
C THR A 96 8.66 7.07 -21.86
N VAL A 97 7.37 7.36 -21.96
CA VAL A 97 6.88 8.73 -22.02
C VAL A 97 6.95 9.36 -20.63
N LEU A 98 7.45 10.59 -20.54
CA LEU A 98 7.77 11.25 -19.27
C LEU A 98 6.77 12.36 -18.97
N GLY A 99 5.97 12.17 -17.94
CA GLY A 99 5.03 13.17 -17.43
C GLY A 99 5.41 13.70 -16.06
N THR A 100 4.79 14.80 -15.66
CA THR A 100 4.85 15.33 -14.29
C THR A 100 3.46 15.70 -13.79
N GLN A 101 3.27 15.76 -12.44
CA GLN A 101 2.01 16.15 -11.83
C GLN A 101 2.16 17.44 -11.02
N LEU A 102 1.45 18.49 -11.45
CA LEU A 102 1.38 19.77 -10.75
C LEU A 102 0.46 19.66 -9.52
N PHE A 103 0.96 20.09 -8.37
CA PHE A 103 0.36 19.79 -7.07
C PHE A 103 0.15 21.03 -6.20
N HIS A 104 -1.07 21.17 -5.66
CA HIS A 104 -1.41 22.07 -4.56
C HIS A 104 -2.39 21.39 -3.61
N ALA A 105 -1.95 21.16 -2.36
CA ALA A 105 -2.70 20.36 -1.38
C ALA A 105 -3.93 21.07 -0.79
N GLY A 106 -4.03 22.38 -0.95
CA GLY A 106 -5.10 23.14 -0.33
C GLY A 106 -5.06 23.06 1.20
N ARG A 107 -6.19 22.81 1.85
CA ARG A 107 -6.28 22.64 3.32
C ARG A 107 -5.42 21.52 3.90
N ASN A 108 -4.93 20.63 3.05
CA ASN A 108 -4.05 19.52 3.45
C ASN A 108 -2.55 19.85 3.26
N ALA A 109 -2.20 21.11 2.98
CA ALA A 109 -0.82 21.54 2.85
C ALA A 109 -0.07 21.42 4.17
N THR A 110 1.23 21.07 4.08
CA THR A 110 2.13 21.00 5.24
C THR A 110 2.91 22.30 5.47
N ALA A 111 2.76 23.28 4.57
CA ALA A 111 3.40 24.60 4.69
C ALA A 111 3.21 25.29 6.06
N PRO A 112 2.06 25.19 6.77
CA PRO A 112 1.95 25.74 8.12
C PRO A 112 2.99 25.22 9.10
N PHE A 113 3.47 23.99 8.93
CA PHE A 113 4.46 23.37 9.81
C PHE A 113 5.91 23.69 9.44
N PHE A 114 6.17 24.06 8.18
CA PHE A 114 7.53 24.29 7.68
C PHE A 114 7.80 25.75 7.28
N GLU A 115 6.79 26.44 6.76
CA GLU A 115 6.93 27.82 6.25
C GLU A 115 6.24 28.85 7.17
N GLY A 116 5.49 28.40 8.19
CA GLY A 116 4.77 29.27 9.11
C GLY A 116 3.59 30.06 8.52
N VAL A 117 3.14 29.69 7.30
CA VAL A 117 2.03 30.34 6.58
C VAL A 117 0.78 29.47 6.62
N PRO A 118 -0.43 30.07 6.70
CA PRO A 118 -1.67 29.27 6.75
C PRO A 118 -1.91 28.54 5.44
N ALA A 119 -2.40 27.29 5.51
CA ALA A 119 -2.91 26.58 4.34
C ALA A 119 -4.07 27.35 3.71
N LEU A 120 -4.19 27.30 2.38
CA LEU A 120 -5.26 27.95 1.61
C LEU A 120 -6.32 26.93 1.20
N ALA A 121 -7.61 27.33 1.22
CA ALA A 121 -8.72 26.49 0.77
C ALA A 121 -9.88 27.35 0.27
N PRO A 122 -10.88 26.80 -0.46
CA PRO A 122 -12.06 27.57 -0.85
C PRO A 122 -12.80 28.19 0.34
N SER A 123 -12.84 27.48 1.48
CA SER A 123 -13.48 27.91 2.73
C SER A 123 -12.70 27.40 3.94
N ALA A 124 -12.90 28.04 5.10
CA ALA A 124 -12.21 27.71 6.35
C ALA A 124 -12.74 26.39 7.01
N VAL A 125 -12.88 25.33 6.20
CA VAL A 125 -13.32 24.02 6.68
C VAL A 125 -12.12 23.22 7.20
N PRO A 126 -12.12 22.77 8.49
CA PRO A 126 -10.98 22.08 9.09
C PRO A 126 -10.57 20.80 8.34
N SER A 127 -9.27 20.58 8.18
CA SER A 127 -8.75 19.30 7.70
C SER A 127 -8.71 18.29 8.85
N ARG A 128 -9.39 17.14 8.68
CA ARG A 128 -9.29 16.01 9.62
C ARG A 128 -7.93 15.33 9.54
N LEU A 129 -7.30 15.36 8.36
CA LEU A 129 -5.98 14.76 8.12
C LEU A 129 -4.88 15.54 8.82
N MET A 130 -4.84 16.87 8.61
CA MET A 130 -3.79 17.77 9.11
C MET A 130 -4.12 18.41 10.46
N LYS A 131 -5.37 18.27 10.94
CA LYS A 131 -5.87 18.87 12.20
C LYS A 131 -5.64 20.38 12.28
N GLN A 132 -5.82 21.08 11.16
CA GLN A 132 -5.66 22.53 11.02
C GLN A 132 -6.88 23.15 10.34
N VAL A 133 -7.10 24.44 10.59
CA VAL A 133 -8.11 25.25 9.91
C VAL A 133 -7.41 26.09 8.84
N PRO A 134 -7.73 25.92 7.55
CA PRO A 134 -7.14 26.73 6.49
C PRO A 134 -7.71 28.16 6.49
N ARG A 135 -7.00 29.09 5.89
CA ARG A 135 -7.53 30.39 5.51
C ARG A 135 -8.37 30.27 4.24
N ALA A 136 -9.56 30.85 4.23
CA ALA A 136 -10.36 30.95 3.01
C ALA A 136 -9.67 31.86 1.99
N MET A 137 -9.58 31.40 0.73
CA MET A 137 -8.96 32.13 -0.37
C MET A 137 -9.77 33.38 -0.74
N THR A 138 -9.10 34.51 -0.93
CA THR A 138 -9.63 35.69 -1.59
C THR A 138 -9.68 35.46 -3.11
N LEU A 139 -10.30 36.38 -3.87
CA LEU A 139 -10.24 36.32 -5.33
C LEU A 139 -8.82 36.55 -5.86
N GLU A 140 -8.01 37.34 -5.18
CA GLU A 140 -6.59 37.54 -5.50
C GLU A 140 -5.77 36.27 -5.28
N ASP A 141 -5.99 35.52 -4.17
CA ASP A 141 -5.37 34.22 -3.94
C ASP A 141 -5.72 33.22 -5.06
N ILE A 142 -6.98 33.23 -5.52
CA ILE A 142 -7.45 32.37 -6.62
C ILE A 142 -6.66 32.68 -7.89
N GLU A 143 -6.51 33.94 -8.26
CA GLU A 143 -5.74 34.37 -9.46
C GLU A 143 -4.27 34.01 -9.31
N THR A 144 -3.66 34.23 -8.13
CA THR A 144 -2.26 33.89 -7.83
C THR A 144 -2.00 32.39 -8.00
N VAL A 145 -2.88 31.55 -7.48
CA VAL A 145 -2.71 30.09 -7.58
C VAL A 145 -2.93 29.60 -9.02
N LYS A 146 -3.88 30.17 -9.77
CA LYS A 146 -4.05 29.89 -11.21
C LYS A 146 -2.77 30.23 -11.99
N GLU A 147 -2.12 31.35 -11.65
CA GLU A 147 -0.86 31.75 -12.26
C GLU A 147 0.28 30.79 -11.87
N SER A 148 0.34 30.31 -10.62
CA SER A 148 1.33 29.33 -10.17
C SER A 148 1.22 28.02 -10.97
N PHE A 149 0.02 27.51 -11.23
CA PHE A 149 -0.19 26.34 -12.11
C PHE A 149 0.33 26.61 -13.53
N SER A 150 0.00 27.76 -14.10
CA SER A 150 0.41 28.16 -15.45
C SER A 150 1.94 28.24 -15.59
N ARG A 151 2.61 28.94 -14.67
CA ARG A 151 4.08 29.06 -14.67
C ARG A 151 4.78 27.73 -14.48
N SER A 152 4.29 26.89 -13.58
CA SER A 152 4.86 25.56 -13.37
C SER A 152 4.64 24.65 -14.58
N ALA A 153 3.54 24.80 -15.31
CA ALA A 153 3.33 24.08 -16.57
C ALA A 153 4.31 24.52 -17.67
N ILE A 154 4.60 25.81 -17.78
CA ILE A 154 5.64 26.32 -18.70
C ILE A 154 7.00 25.69 -18.35
N ARG A 155 7.39 25.71 -17.07
CA ARG A 155 8.63 25.10 -16.61
C ARG A 155 8.68 23.60 -16.86
N ALA A 156 7.56 22.88 -16.70
CA ALA A 156 7.49 21.46 -17.03
C ALA A 156 7.79 21.20 -18.50
N ARG A 157 7.21 22.00 -19.41
CA ARG A 157 7.50 21.93 -20.84
C ARG A 157 8.97 22.24 -21.14
N GLU A 158 9.53 23.28 -20.53
CA GLU A 158 10.92 23.72 -20.71
C GLU A 158 11.94 22.69 -20.15
N ALA A 159 11.56 21.96 -19.11
CA ALA A 159 12.34 20.84 -18.59
C ALA A 159 12.36 19.62 -19.52
N GLY A 160 11.39 19.52 -20.44
CA GLY A 160 11.30 18.43 -21.42
C GLY A 160 10.27 17.34 -21.07
N PHE A 161 9.29 17.62 -20.23
CA PHE A 161 8.18 16.69 -19.99
C PHE A 161 7.24 16.59 -21.19
N ASP A 162 6.87 15.38 -21.59
CA ASP A 162 5.93 15.08 -22.68
C ASP A 162 4.47 15.26 -22.26
N PHE A 163 4.17 15.02 -20.96
CA PHE A 163 2.83 15.00 -20.38
C PHE A 163 2.78 15.80 -19.08
N ILE A 164 1.77 16.65 -18.92
CA ILE A 164 1.55 17.43 -17.70
C ILE A 164 0.20 17.05 -17.12
N GLU A 165 0.19 16.49 -15.91
CA GLU A 165 -1.02 16.13 -15.16
C GLU A 165 -1.30 17.20 -14.09
N ILE A 166 -2.54 17.66 -13.99
CA ILE A 166 -2.99 18.58 -12.95
C ILE A 166 -3.77 17.77 -11.91
N ILE A 167 -3.40 17.88 -10.62
CA ILE A 167 -4.08 17.15 -9.57
C ILE A 167 -5.42 17.77 -9.20
N ALA A 168 -6.50 17.00 -9.29
CA ALA A 168 -7.87 17.37 -8.94
C ALA A 168 -8.57 16.26 -8.13
N CYS A 169 -7.84 15.54 -7.26
CA CYS A 169 -8.35 14.37 -6.55
C CYS A 169 -8.05 14.41 -5.04
N THR A 170 -8.56 13.43 -4.34
CA THR A 170 -8.22 13.01 -2.96
C THR A 170 -8.32 14.10 -1.87
N GLY A 171 -9.12 15.14 -2.12
CA GLY A 171 -9.31 16.25 -1.17
C GLY A 171 -8.22 17.32 -1.26
N TYR A 172 -7.52 17.46 -2.42
CA TYR A 172 -6.60 18.55 -2.70
C TYR A 172 -7.32 19.75 -3.32
N LEU A 173 -6.64 20.86 -3.58
CA LEU A 173 -7.25 22.17 -3.79
C LEU A 173 -8.38 22.17 -4.84
N ILE A 174 -8.17 21.66 -6.05
CA ILE A 174 -9.21 21.67 -7.09
C ILE A 174 -10.42 20.83 -6.67
N SER A 175 -10.19 19.65 -6.09
CA SER A 175 -11.29 18.83 -5.58
C SER A 175 -11.99 19.46 -4.37
N GLN A 176 -11.29 20.30 -3.56
CA GLN A 176 -11.90 21.07 -2.48
C GLN A 176 -12.86 22.15 -3.02
N PHE A 177 -12.54 22.79 -4.16
CA PHE A 177 -13.45 23.72 -4.83
C PHE A 177 -14.67 23.00 -5.40
N LEU A 178 -14.47 21.83 -5.97
CA LEU A 178 -15.53 21.05 -6.62
C LEU A 178 -16.55 20.49 -5.60
N SER A 179 -16.08 20.02 -4.45
CA SER A 179 -16.92 19.34 -3.46
C SER A 179 -17.68 20.32 -2.57
N PRO A 180 -19.02 20.16 -2.39
CA PRO A 180 -19.81 20.99 -1.49
C PRO A 180 -19.43 20.79 -0.01
N VAL A 181 -18.76 19.70 0.34
CA VAL A 181 -18.30 19.43 1.73
C VAL A 181 -17.26 20.44 2.20
N THR A 182 -16.46 20.99 1.27
CA THR A 182 -15.36 21.90 1.57
C THR A 182 -15.49 23.28 0.94
N ASN A 183 -16.37 23.44 -0.04
CA ASN A 183 -16.65 24.70 -0.68
C ASN A 183 -17.98 25.29 -0.21
N LEU A 184 -17.90 26.16 0.78
CA LEU A 184 -19.04 26.88 1.35
C LEU A 184 -19.14 28.34 0.85
N ARG A 185 -18.47 28.66 -0.27
CA ARG A 185 -18.47 30.02 -0.87
C ARG A 185 -19.83 30.35 -1.44
N THR A 186 -20.16 31.66 -1.41
CA THR A 186 -21.40 32.22 -1.95
C THR A 186 -21.17 33.13 -3.17
N ASP A 187 -19.90 33.25 -3.60
CA ASP A 187 -19.50 34.01 -4.79
C ASP A 187 -19.51 33.13 -6.06
N ALA A 188 -18.92 33.65 -7.14
CA ALA A 188 -18.84 32.95 -8.44
C ALA A 188 -18.10 31.60 -8.41
N TYR A 189 -17.41 31.26 -7.34
CA TYR A 189 -16.66 29.99 -7.17
C TYR A 189 -17.36 29.00 -6.24
N GLY A 190 -18.59 29.28 -5.76
CA GLY A 190 -19.32 28.42 -4.82
C GLY A 190 -20.81 28.34 -5.09
N GLY A 191 -21.53 27.59 -4.26
CA GLY A 191 -22.97 27.34 -4.43
C GLY A 191 -23.27 26.30 -5.50
N SER A 192 -23.69 26.71 -6.71
CA SER A 192 -24.06 25.77 -7.77
C SER A 192 -22.90 24.88 -8.23
N PHE A 193 -23.22 23.74 -8.85
CA PHE A 193 -22.18 22.83 -9.37
C PHE A 193 -21.30 23.50 -10.42
N GLU A 194 -21.89 24.33 -11.30
CA GLU A 194 -21.20 25.11 -12.32
C GLU A 194 -20.18 26.07 -11.69
N ASN A 195 -20.56 26.76 -10.63
CA ASN A 195 -19.66 27.66 -9.90
C ASN A 195 -18.53 26.89 -9.20
N ARG A 196 -18.83 25.72 -8.61
CA ARG A 196 -17.83 24.90 -7.96
C ARG A 196 -16.81 24.30 -8.95
N MET A 197 -17.21 24.02 -10.21
CA MET A 197 -16.31 23.60 -11.27
C MET A 197 -15.39 24.73 -11.77
N ARG A 198 -15.81 25.99 -11.65
CA ARG A 198 -15.19 27.19 -12.27
C ARG A 198 -13.70 27.28 -12.02
N PHE A 199 -13.25 27.14 -10.76
CA PHE A 199 -11.83 27.24 -10.43
C PHE A 199 -10.98 26.21 -11.20
N GLY A 200 -11.37 24.94 -11.18
CA GLY A 200 -10.66 23.88 -11.91
C GLY A 200 -10.63 24.14 -13.42
N LEU A 201 -11.78 24.49 -14.01
CA LEU A 201 -11.88 24.75 -15.45
C LEU A 201 -11.06 25.97 -15.89
N GLU A 202 -10.97 27.02 -15.07
CA GLU A 202 -10.13 28.19 -15.33
C GLU A 202 -8.64 27.84 -15.24
N VAL A 203 -8.22 27.01 -14.25
CA VAL A 203 -6.86 26.48 -14.18
C VAL A 203 -6.52 25.71 -15.47
N PHE A 204 -7.41 24.83 -15.93
CA PHE A 204 -7.16 24.00 -17.12
C PHE A 204 -7.01 24.85 -18.38
N ARG A 205 -7.89 25.83 -18.59
CA ARG A 205 -7.79 26.76 -19.74
C ARG A 205 -6.50 27.57 -19.69
N LYS A 206 -6.17 28.17 -18.54
CA LYS A 206 -4.97 28.97 -18.36
C LYS A 206 -3.68 28.13 -18.57
N VAL A 207 -3.63 26.91 -18.10
CA VAL A 207 -2.52 25.99 -18.36
C VAL A 207 -2.45 25.63 -19.86
N ARG A 208 -3.59 25.32 -20.50
CA ARG A 208 -3.65 25.03 -21.95
C ARG A 208 -3.13 26.19 -22.79
N GLU A 209 -3.55 27.39 -22.47
CA GLU A 209 -3.07 28.61 -23.13
C GLU A 209 -1.55 28.77 -22.99
N ALA A 210 -1.03 28.56 -21.80
CA ALA A 210 0.39 28.72 -21.49
C ALA A 210 1.32 27.68 -22.16
N VAL A 211 0.90 26.41 -22.27
CA VAL A 211 1.74 25.36 -22.86
C VAL A 211 1.47 25.15 -24.36
N GLY A 212 0.43 25.77 -24.89
CA GLY A 212 0.06 25.69 -26.31
C GLY A 212 -0.69 24.41 -26.69
N PRO A 213 -1.05 24.27 -27.98
CA PRO A 213 -1.94 23.18 -28.43
C PRO A 213 -1.28 21.81 -28.52
N ASP A 214 0.05 21.71 -28.52
CA ASP A 214 0.76 20.47 -28.81
C ASP A 214 1.09 19.65 -27.56
N THR A 215 1.24 20.29 -26.40
CA THR A 215 1.57 19.64 -25.14
C THR A 215 0.38 18.79 -24.65
N ALA A 216 0.60 17.52 -24.33
CA ALA A 216 -0.43 16.66 -23.77
C ALA A 216 -0.73 17.03 -22.31
N LEU A 217 -1.99 17.32 -21.99
CA LEU A 217 -2.46 17.68 -20.65
C LEU A 217 -3.40 16.63 -20.12
N GLY A 218 -3.21 16.23 -18.86
CA GLY A 218 -4.13 15.36 -18.13
C GLY A 218 -4.61 15.97 -16.83
N ILE A 219 -5.67 15.40 -16.29
CA ILE A 219 -6.09 15.65 -14.92
C ILE A 219 -6.17 14.32 -14.15
N ARG A 220 -5.90 14.38 -12.85
CA ARG A 220 -6.17 13.26 -11.97
C ARG A 220 -7.33 13.58 -11.04
N VAL A 221 -8.42 12.79 -11.12
CA VAL A 221 -9.65 13.00 -10.34
C VAL A 221 -9.91 11.83 -9.38
N ALA A 222 -10.58 12.11 -8.27
CA ALA A 222 -11.25 11.06 -7.50
C ALA A 222 -12.55 10.73 -8.22
N GLY A 223 -12.76 9.48 -8.61
CA GLY A 223 -13.98 9.09 -9.32
C GLY A 223 -15.26 9.18 -8.48
N ASN A 224 -15.12 9.34 -7.17
CA ASN A 224 -16.16 9.61 -6.18
C ASN A 224 -15.47 10.14 -4.93
N ASP A 225 -16.02 11.11 -4.22
CA ASP A 225 -15.41 11.60 -2.98
C ASP A 225 -15.49 10.55 -1.85
N PHE A 226 -16.54 9.71 -1.88
CA PHE A 226 -16.92 8.79 -0.81
C PHE A 226 -17.05 9.49 0.55
N MET A 227 -17.53 10.71 0.51
CA MET A 227 -17.85 11.56 1.66
C MET A 227 -19.34 11.86 1.66
N ASP A 228 -19.94 11.86 2.84
CA ASP A 228 -21.35 12.24 2.98
C ASP A 228 -21.56 13.67 2.47
N GLY A 229 -22.47 13.85 1.52
CA GLY A 229 -22.72 15.12 0.85
C GLY A 229 -21.64 15.54 -0.16
N GLY A 230 -20.61 14.70 -0.43
CA GLY A 230 -19.58 14.96 -1.43
C GLY A 230 -20.02 14.61 -2.86
N CYS A 231 -19.14 14.89 -3.82
CA CYS A 231 -19.41 14.58 -5.22
C CYS A 231 -19.43 13.07 -5.48
N VAL A 232 -20.45 12.63 -6.20
CA VAL A 232 -20.58 11.23 -6.65
C VAL A 232 -20.03 11.04 -8.07
N ASN A 233 -19.87 9.78 -8.51
CA ASN A 233 -19.26 9.46 -9.81
C ASN A 233 -19.91 10.20 -11.00
N ARG A 234 -21.24 10.33 -11.00
CA ARG A 234 -21.97 11.05 -12.06
C ARG A 234 -21.55 12.54 -12.16
N GLU A 235 -21.38 13.22 -11.03
CA GLU A 235 -20.96 14.62 -11.00
C GLU A 235 -19.51 14.77 -11.43
N ILE A 236 -18.63 13.87 -10.98
CA ILE A 236 -17.22 13.85 -11.43
C ILE A 236 -17.14 13.61 -12.93
N ALA A 237 -17.97 12.73 -13.49
CA ALA A 237 -18.02 12.49 -14.94
C ALA A 237 -18.46 13.75 -15.73
N LEU A 238 -19.42 14.53 -15.21
CA LEU A 238 -19.79 15.82 -15.79
C LEU A 238 -18.65 16.84 -15.73
N PHE A 239 -17.95 16.93 -14.59
CA PHE A 239 -16.76 17.78 -14.47
C PHE A 239 -15.68 17.38 -15.47
N CYS A 240 -15.45 16.08 -15.69
CA CYS A 240 -14.48 15.58 -16.65
C CYS A 240 -14.86 15.94 -18.11
N ALA A 241 -16.17 15.89 -18.45
CA ALA A 241 -16.64 16.32 -19.76
C ALA A 241 -16.42 17.83 -20.01
N GLU A 242 -16.61 18.68 -18.99
CA GLU A 242 -16.27 20.10 -19.09
C GLU A 242 -14.75 20.35 -19.10
N ALA A 243 -13.95 19.51 -18.41
CA ALA A 243 -12.50 19.57 -18.47
C ALA A 243 -11.96 19.23 -19.88
N GLU A 244 -12.54 18.25 -20.57
CA GLU A 244 -12.21 17.95 -21.97
C GLU A 244 -12.44 19.17 -22.86
N LYS A 245 -13.57 19.87 -22.73
CA LYS A 245 -13.86 21.13 -23.46
C LYS A 245 -12.89 22.26 -23.07
N ALA A 246 -12.38 22.24 -21.83
CA ALA A 246 -11.37 23.19 -21.36
C ALA A 246 -9.95 22.86 -21.83
N GLY A 247 -9.77 21.81 -22.64
CA GLY A 247 -8.50 21.48 -23.29
C GLY A 247 -7.69 20.37 -22.60
N ILE A 248 -8.32 19.54 -21.76
CA ILE A 248 -7.70 18.32 -21.19
C ILE A 248 -7.74 17.19 -22.22
N ASP A 249 -6.68 16.38 -22.29
CA ASP A 249 -6.46 15.31 -23.25
C ASP A 249 -6.52 13.90 -22.66
N ALA A 250 -6.47 13.77 -21.34
CA ALA A 250 -6.55 12.49 -20.66
C ALA A 250 -7.04 12.63 -19.21
N ILE A 251 -7.70 11.61 -18.69
CA ILE A 251 -8.25 11.60 -17.33
C ILE A 251 -7.74 10.39 -16.56
N ASN A 252 -7.01 10.63 -15.47
CA ASN A 252 -6.52 9.61 -14.56
C ASN A 252 -7.47 9.50 -13.35
N VAL A 253 -8.14 8.36 -13.21
CA VAL A 253 -9.17 8.16 -12.19
C VAL A 253 -8.61 7.36 -11.02
N THR A 254 -8.74 7.91 -9.80
CA THR A 254 -8.44 7.20 -8.55
C THR A 254 -9.70 7.02 -7.69
N GLY A 255 -9.58 6.39 -6.53
CA GLY A 255 -10.67 6.22 -5.58
C GLY A 255 -11.14 7.53 -4.95
N GLY A 256 -11.47 7.50 -3.67
CA GLY A 256 -12.02 8.64 -2.94
C GLY A 256 -10.99 9.57 -2.31
N TRP A 257 -11.47 10.37 -1.36
CA TRP A 257 -10.65 11.29 -0.60
C TRP A 257 -9.85 10.58 0.51
N HIS A 258 -8.79 11.23 1.00
CA HIS A 258 -8.02 10.70 2.13
C HIS A 258 -8.83 10.59 3.43
N GLU A 259 -9.83 11.44 3.60
CA GLU A 259 -10.67 11.53 4.82
C GLU A 259 -11.93 10.65 4.77
N THR A 260 -12.12 9.88 3.71
CA THR A 260 -13.27 8.98 3.57
C THR A 260 -13.23 7.81 4.54
N ASN A 261 -14.41 7.33 4.92
CA ASN A 261 -14.59 6.10 5.69
C ASN A 261 -14.63 4.84 4.79
N VAL A 262 -14.45 4.97 3.48
CA VAL A 262 -14.36 3.85 2.52
C VAL A 262 -12.89 3.55 2.25
N PRO A 263 -12.39 2.32 2.49
CA PRO A 263 -10.99 1.98 2.24
C PRO A 263 -10.59 2.20 0.79
N GLN A 264 -9.46 2.88 0.54
CA GLN A 264 -8.99 3.18 -0.82
C GLN A 264 -7.75 2.37 -1.22
N LEU A 265 -6.86 2.14 -0.28
CA LEU A 265 -5.51 1.66 -0.55
C LEU A 265 -5.18 0.34 0.15
N THR A 266 -5.91 -0.05 1.20
CA THR A 266 -5.63 -1.22 2.02
C THR A 266 -5.88 -2.53 1.29
N SER A 267 -5.39 -3.63 1.85
CA SER A 267 -5.61 -4.98 1.30
C SER A 267 -7.08 -5.42 1.33
N HIS A 268 -7.93 -4.78 2.15
CA HIS A 268 -9.37 -5.00 2.20
C HIS A 268 -10.10 -4.56 0.91
N VAL A 269 -9.48 -3.68 0.11
CA VAL A 269 -10.04 -3.30 -1.20
C VAL A 269 -9.80 -4.44 -2.18
N PRO A 270 -10.85 -5.07 -2.74
CA PRO A 270 -10.67 -6.10 -3.75
C PRO A 270 -9.91 -5.60 -4.98
N PRO A 271 -9.13 -6.46 -5.67
CA PRO A 271 -8.53 -6.10 -6.95
C PRO A 271 -9.58 -5.60 -7.95
N GLY A 272 -9.33 -4.43 -8.56
CA GLY A 272 -10.21 -3.83 -9.55
C GLY A 272 -11.50 -3.20 -9.02
N ALA A 273 -11.72 -3.13 -7.69
CA ALA A 273 -12.96 -2.63 -7.09
C ALA A 273 -13.40 -1.24 -7.58
N TYR A 274 -12.47 -0.39 -7.97
CA TYR A 274 -12.77 0.99 -8.41
C TYR A 274 -12.77 1.19 -9.93
N VAL A 275 -12.70 0.13 -10.72
CA VAL A 275 -12.75 0.22 -12.19
C VAL A 275 -14.06 0.84 -12.68
N TYR A 276 -15.18 0.62 -11.98
CA TYR A 276 -16.48 1.21 -12.35
C TYR A 276 -16.47 2.74 -12.34
N LEU A 277 -15.60 3.36 -11.50
CA LEU A 277 -15.44 4.82 -11.48
C LEU A 277 -14.84 5.34 -12.80
N ALA A 278 -13.82 4.66 -13.31
CA ALA A 278 -13.22 4.99 -14.60
C ALA A 278 -14.22 4.75 -15.74
N ARG A 279 -14.97 3.65 -15.71
CA ARG A 279 -16.02 3.34 -16.71
C ARG A 279 -17.07 4.45 -16.76
N GLY A 280 -17.62 4.88 -15.62
CA GLY A 280 -18.65 5.92 -15.58
C GLY A 280 -18.18 7.27 -16.11
N ILE A 281 -16.88 7.59 -15.97
CA ILE A 281 -16.28 8.78 -16.59
C ILE A 281 -16.09 8.55 -18.09
N LYS A 282 -15.55 7.39 -18.50
CA LYS A 282 -15.31 7.06 -19.91
C LYS A 282 -16.57 7.10 -20.77
N GLU A 283 -17.72 6.80 -20.20
CA GLU A 283 -19.03 6.90 -20.89
C GLU A 283 -19.44 8.34 -21.21
N ARG A 284 -18.73 9.35 -20.68
CA ARG A 284 -19.05 10.78 -20.82
C ARG A 284 -17.99 11.58 -21.56
N VAL A 285 -16.79 11.01 -21.81
CA VAL A 285 -15.67 11.71 -22.44
C VAL A 285 -15.17 10.96 -23.67
N GLY A 286 -14.63 11.71 -24.64
CA GLY A 286 -14.01 11.16 -25.87
C GLY A 286 -12.51 10.90 -25.74
N ILE A 287 -11.88 11.38 -24.68
CA ILE A 287 -10.44 11.27 -24.41
C ILE A 287 -10.07 10.02 -23.63
N PRO A 288 -8.79 9.58 -23.65
CA PRO A 288 -8.32 8.44 -22.88
C PRO A 288 -8.54 8.56 -21.38
N VAL A 289 -9.02 7.46 -20.77
CA VAL A 289 -9.28 7.35 -19.32
C VAL A 289 -8.39 6.26 -18.72
N PHE A 290 -7.69 6.58 -17.61
CA PHE A 290 -6.84 5.65 -16.88
C PHE A 290 -7.58 5.13 -15.64
N ALA A 291 -7.54 3.83 -15.41
CA ALA A 291 -8.05 3.22 -14.19
C ALA A 291 -6.94 2.98 -13.18
N SER A 292 -7.23 3.22 -11.90
CA SER A 292 -6.29 3.01 -10.79
C SER A 292 -6.86 2.08 -9.73
N ASN A 293 -6.05 1.82 -8.70
CA ASN A 293 -6.34 1.03 -7.49
C ASN A 293 -6.44 -0.48 -7.70
N ARG A 294 -5.44 -1.20 -7.16
CA ARG A 294 -5.40 -2.67 -7.11
C ARG A 294 -5.47 -3.37 -8.48
N LEU A 295 -4.75 -2.84 -9.49
CA LEU A 295 -4.67 -3.37 -10.87
C LEU A 295 -3.30 -3.98 -11.19
N GLY A 296 -2.53 -4.43 -10.18
CA GLY A 296 -1.18 -4.98 -10.38
C GLY A 296 -1.12 -6.42 -10.88
N ASP A 297 -2.25 -7.12 -10.96
CA ASP A 297 -2.37 -8.41 -11.62
C ASP A 297 -2.50 -8.19 -13.14
N PRO A 298 -1.58 -8.73 -13.97
CA PRO A 298 -1.59 -8.49 -15.41
C PRO A 298 -2.85 -9.01 -16.12
N GLU A 299 -3.41 -10.13 -15.66
CA GLU A 299 -4.62 -10.70 -16.26
C GLU A 299 -5.85 -9.84 -15.97
N LEU A 300 -5.96 -9.32 -14.72
CA LEU A 300 -7.01 -8.38 -14.38
C LEU A 300 -6.88 -7.08 -15.18
N ALA A 301 -5.67 -6.53 -15.28
CA ALA A 301 -5.40 -5.32 -16.05
C ALA A 301 -5.77 -5.49 -17.53
N GLU A 302 -5.40 -6.62 -18.15
CA GLU A 302 -5.79 -6.94 -19.53
C GLU A 302 -7.31 -7.04 -19.68
N ARG A 303 -8.03 -7.73 -18.75
CA ARG A 303 -9.49 -7.81 -18.77
C ARG A 303 -10.17 -6.44 -18.68
N VAL A 304 -9.64 -5.54 -17.82
CA VAL A 304 -10.17 -4.16 -17.69
C VAL A 304 -10.05 -3.40 -19.01
N LEU A 305 -8.90 -3.49 -19.69
CA LEU A 305 -8.70 -2.82 -20.98
C LEU A 305 -9.55 -3.46 -22.09
N ARG A 306 -9.67 -4.79 -22.13
CA ARG A 306 -10.53 -5.50 -23.12
C ARG A 306 -12.00 -5.19 -22.94
N SER A 307 -12.47 -4.98 -21.71
CA SER A 307 -13.87 -4.61 -21.45
C SER A 307 -14.22 -3.17 -21.87
N GLY A 308 -13.23 -2.37 -22.25
CA GLY A 308 -13.42 -0.96 -22.58
C GLY A 308 -13.72 -0.07 -21.36
N ALA A 309 -13.55 -0.57 -20.13
CA ALA A 309 -13.78 0.21 -18.91
C ALA A 309 -12.74 1.32 -18.70
N ALA A 310 -11.55 1.16 -19.29
CA ALA A 310 -10.49 2.16 -19.30
C ALA A 310 -9.60 1.96 -20.53
N ASP A 311 -8.74 2.94 -20.83
CA ASP A 311 -7.78 2.90 -21.93
C ASP A 311 -6.37 2.58 -21.47
N LEU A 312 -6.00 2.99 -20.23
CA LEU A 312 -4.73 2.69 -19.59
C LEU A 312 -4.95 2.25 -18.13
N VAL A 313 -3.96 1.58 -17.54
CA VAL A 313 -3.98 1.12 -16.15
C VAL A 313 -2.82 1.70 -15.36
N CYS A 314 -3.11 2.21 -14.15
CA CYS A 314 -2.12 2.78 -13.25
C CYS A 314 -1.56 1.74 -12.28
N LEU A 315 -0.24 1.55 -12.32
CA LEU A 315 0.51 0.55 -11.57
C LEU A 315 1.40 1.17 -10.49
N GLY A 316 0.86 2.05 -9.61
CA GLY A 316 1.67 2.75 -8.61
C GLY A 316 2.46 1.79 -7.71
N ARG A 317 1.83 1.23 -6.68
CA ARG A 317 2.48 0.30 -5.73
C ARG A 317 3.00 -1.00 -6.34
N PRO A 318 2.41 -1.57 -7.41
CA PRO A 318 3.05 -2.68 -8.12
C PRO A 318 4.46 -2.35 -8.60
N LEU A 319 4.71 -1.15 -9.12
CA LEU A 319 6.04 -0.70 -9.55
C LEU A 319 6.99 -0.31 -8.39
N LEU A 320 6.47 -0.14 -7.16
CA LEU A 320 7.31 -0.08 -5.97
C LEU A 320 7.82 -1.48 -5.58
N ALA A 321 6.97 -2.49 -5.70
CA ALA A 321 7.31 -3.87 -5.38
C ALA A 321 8.19 -4.51 -6.46
N ASP A 322 7.93 -4.20 -7.72
CA ASP A 322 8.62 -4.75 -8.89
C ASP A 322 8.79 -3.70 -10.00
N PRO A 323 9.94 -3.02 -10.09
CA PRO A 323 10.18 -2.02 -11.13
C PRO A 323 10.18 -2.61 -12.54
N ASP A 324 10.51 -3.89 -12.70
CA ASP A 324 10.58 -4.61 -13.98
C ASP A 324 9.24 -5.24 -14.40
N LEU A 325 8.15 -5.00 -13.68
CA LEU A 325 6.86 -5.61 -13.96
C LEU A 325 6.42 -5.48 -15.43
N PRO A 326 6.47 -4.29 -16.08
CA PRO A 326 6.09 -4.16 -17.48
C PRO A 326 6.99 -4.96 -18.42
N LYS A 327 8.30 -4.95 -18.19
CA LYS A 327 9.28 -5.72 -18.96
C LYS A 327 9.05 -7.23 -18.84
N LYS A 328 8.73 -7.71 -17.62
CA LYS A 328 8.38 -9.12 -17.40
C LYS A 328 7.13 -9.55 -18.17
N ILE A 329 6.13 -8.67 -18.27
CA ILE A 329 4.94 -8.91 -19.09
C ILE A 329 5.31 -8.96 -20.58
N GLN A 330 6.11 -7.99 -21.06
CA GLN A 330 6.56 -7.94 -22.46
C GLN A 330 7.36 -9.17 -22.88
N GLU A 331 8.17 -9.72 -21.96
CA GLU A 331 9.03 -10.89 -22.19
C GLU A 331 8.35 -12.22 -21.84
N GLY A 332 7.07 -12.22 -21.46
CA GLY A 332 6.31 -13.43 -21.10
C GLY A 332 6.73 -14.08 -19.77
N ARG A 333 7.42 -13.34 -18.90
CA ARG A 333 7.96 -13.80 -17.61
C ARG A 333 7.08 -13.39 -16.41
N THR A 334 5.76 -13.49 -16.58
CA THR A 334 4.80 -13.04 -15.55
C THR A 334 4.90 -13.80 -14.23
N GLU A 335 5.40 -15.03 -14.25
CA GLU A 335 5.64 -15.83 -13.03
C GLU A 335 6.79 -15.27 -12.17
N GLU A 336 7.60 -14.34 -12.70
CA GLU A 336 8.67 -13.67 -11.97
C GLU A 336 8.24 -12.38 -11.26
N ILE A 337 7.00 -11.94 -11.46
CA ILE A 337 6.48 -10.71 -10.87
C ILE A 337 6.41 -10.84 -9.35
N VAL A 338 6.90 -9.79 -8.66
CA VAL A 338 6.70 -9.61 -7.22
C VAL A 338 5.41 -8.80 -7.00
N HIS A 339 4.36 -9.48 -6.54
CA HIS A 339 3.04 -8.88 -6.40
C HIS A 339 2.94 -7.97 -5.18
N CYS A 340 2.46 -6.73 -5.38
CA CYS A 340 2.14 -5.83 -4.27
C CYS A 340 0.98 -6.39 -3.42
N ILE A 341 1.22 -6.60 -2.13
CA ILE A 341 0.24 -7.15 -1.17
C ILE A 341 -0.63 -6.08 -0.50
N ALA A 342 -0.53 -4.83 -0.90
CA ALA A 342 -1.24 -3.70 -0.32
C ALA A 342 -1.12 -3.57 1.22
N CYS A 343 0.01 -3.97 1.79
CA CYS A 343 0.30 -3.93 3.24
C CYS A 343 0.39 -2.52 3.82
N GLN A 344 0.38 -1.49 3.01
CA GLN A 344 0.49 -0.07 3.38
C GLN A 344 1.82 0.36 4.03
N ASN A 345 2.86 -0.47 4.03
CA ASN A 345 4.15 -0.09 4.60
C ASN A 345 4.72 1.20 3.97
N CYS A 346 4.54 1.37 2.66
CA CYS A 346 4.93 2.57 1.94
C CYS A 346 4.17 3.82 2.39
N PHE A 347 2.88 3.70 2.73
CA PHE A 347 2.07 4.80 3.24
C PHE A 347 2.37 5.10 4.72
N ASP A 348 2.62 4.05 5.53
CA ASP A 348 3.03 4.22 6.93
C ASP A 348 4.38 4.95 7.05
N SER A 349 5.30 4.80 6.09
CA SER A 349 6.54 5.58 6.03
C SER A 349 6.25 7.08 5.91
N ILE A 350 5.35 7.47 5.00
CA ILE A 350 4.92 8.87 4.83
C ILE A 350 4.33 9.41 6.14
N ALA A 351 3.49 8.63 6.81
CA ALA A 351 2.84 9.05 8.06
C ALA A 351 3.81 9.29 9.23
N THR A 352 5.06 8.81 9.12
CA THR A 352 6.16 9.08 10.07
C THR A 352 7.16 10.12 9.58
N GLY A 353 6.92 10.75 8.41
CA GLY A 353 7.86 11.67 7.77
C GLY A 353 9.08 10.97 7.14
N ALA A 354 9.11 9.64 7.13
CA ALA A 354 10.23 8.89 6.56
C ALA A 354 10.09 8.74 5.04
N ALA A 355 11.22 8.55 4.38
CA ALA A 355 11.26 8.18 2.97
C ALA A 355 10.50 6.87 2.73
N VAL A 356 9.72 6.85 1.65
CA VAL A 356 8.92 5.67 1.27
C VAL A 356 9.81 4.45 1.05
N CYS A 357 9.40 3.30 1.58
CA CYS A 357 10.04 2.01 1.34
C CYS A 357 9.00 0.91 1.09
N CYS A 358 9.37 -0.11 0.36
CA CYS A 358 8.50 -1.26 0.08
C CYS A 358 8.83 -2.43 1.02
N ALA A 359 7.79 -3.10 1.53
CA ALA A 359 7.99 -4.29 2.37
C ALA A 359 8.56 -5.49 1.59
N LEU A 360 8.38 -5.53 0.28
CA LEU A 360 8.75 -6.66 -0.58
C LEU A 360 10.01 -6.41 -1.43
N ASN A 361 10.36 -5.14 -1.63
CA ASN A 361 11.49 -4.71 -2.44
C ASN A 361 12.49 -3.91 -1.59
N PRO A 362 13.56 -4.55 -1.09
CA PRO A 362 14.58 -3.88 -0.28
C PRO A 362 15.39 -2.82 -1.03
N LEU A 363 15.40 -2.87 -2.37
CA LEU A 363 16.11 -1.91 -3.23
C LEU A 363 15.33 -0.61 -3.43
N MET A 364 14.02 -0.60 -3.16
CA MET A 364 13.15 0.54 -3.42
C MET A 364 13.63 1.80 -2.70
N GLY A 365 13.95 2.84 -3.50
CA GLY A 365 14.56 4.09 -3.04
C GLY A 365 16.06 3.99 -2.70
N ARG A 366 16.71 2.87 -3.07
CA ARG A 366 18.15 2.59 -2.90
C ARG A 366 18.75 1.98 -4.17
N GLU A 367 18.09 2.15 -5.32
CA GLU A 367 18.44 1.53 -6.59
C GLU A 367 19.85 1.92 -7.08
N GLY A 368 20.30 3.14 -6.74
CA GLY A 368 21.65 3.63 -7.07
C GLY A 368 22.73 3.22 -6.07
N GLU A 369 22.34 2.81 -4.86
CA GLU A 369 23.28 2.48 -3.76
C GLU A 369 23.60 0.99 -3.71
N LEU A 370 22.59 0.15 -3.94
CA LEU A 370 22.67 -1.29 -3.76
C LEU A 370 22.48 -2.02 -5.10
N ARG A 371 23.54 -2.64 -5.58
CA ARG A 371 23.51 -3.50 -6.79
C ARG A 371 24.01 -4.90 -6.42
N PRO A 372 23.13 -5.92 -6.40
CA PRO A 372 23.56 -7.29 -6.17
C PRO A 372 24.47 -7.77 -7.30
N GLY A 373 25.78 -7.67 -7.10
CA GLY A 373 26.79 -8.24 -7.99
C GLY A 373 27.15 -9.66 -7.59
N LYS A 374 27.96 -10.33 -8.43
CA LYS A 374 28.54 -11.64 -8.09
C LYS A 374 29.50 -11.50 -6.91
N ALA A 375 29.51 -12.50 -6.01
CA ALA A 375 30.48 -12.58 -4.93
C ALA A 375 31.88 -12.88 -5.48
N ALA A 376 32.90 -12.28 -4.89
CA ALA A 376 34.28 -12.54 -5.29
C ALA A 376 34.69 -14.00 -5.05
N VAL A 377 34.20 -14.60 -3.95
CA VAL A 377 34.46 -16.00 -3.58
C VAL A 377 33.14 -16.70 -3.30
N PRO A 378 32.70 -17.67 -4.14
CA PRO A 378 31.53 -18.49 -3.85
C PRO A 378 31.68 -19.27 -2.55
N LYS A 379 30.62 -19.31 -1.74
CA LYS A 379 30.55 -20.02 -0.45
C LYS A 379 29.44 -21.06 -0.46
N ARG A 380 29.59 -22.11 0.35
CA ARG A 380 28.52 -23.04 0.69
C ARG A 380 27.76 -22.51 1.90
N ILE A 381 26.46 -22.29 1.73
CA ILE A 381 25.61 -21.65 2.74
C ILE A 381 24.46 -22.56 3.12
N PHE A 382 24.25 -22.76 4.43
CA PHE A 382 23.08 -23.43 4.96
C PHE A 382 22.18 -22.41 5.64
N VAL A 383 20.89 -22.38 5.22
CA VAL A 383 19.84 -21.50 5.78
C VAL A 383 18.81 -22.34 6.53
N ALA A 384 18.59 -22.07 7.81
CA ALA A 384 17.59 -22.72 8.64
C ALA A 384 16.30 -21.90 8.69
N GLY A 385 15.25 -22.38 8.05
CA GLY A 385 13.92 -21.75 8.01
C GLY A 385 13.56 -21.13 6.66
N GLY A 386 12.42 -21.55 6.12
CA GLY A 386 11.85 -21.13 4.84
C GLY A 386 10.80 -20.01 4.97
N GLY A 387 10.87 -19.17 6.00
CA GLY A 387 10.09 -17.96 6.13
C GLY A 387 10.61 -16.83 5.22
N PRO A 388 9.97 -15.63 5.23
CA PRO A 388 10.33 -14.52 4.34
C PRO A 388 11.80 -14.12 4.39
N ALA A 389 12.40 -14.07 5.59
CA ALA A 389 13.82 -13.71 5.76
C ALA A 389 14.74 -14.75 5.14
N GLY A 390 14.52 -16.03 5.43
CA GLY A 390 15.36 -17.12 4.91
C GLY A 390 15.24 -17.30 3.41
N MET A 391 14.03 -17.18 2.85
CA MET A 391 13.80 -17.24 1.41
C MET A 391 14.45 -16.05 0.68
N GLU A 392 14.35 -14.82 1.22
CA GLU A 392 14.99 -13.65 0.62
C GLU A 392 16.50 -13.79 0.65
N PHE A 393 17.08 -14.11 1.81
CA PHE A 393 18.51 -14.36 1.96
C PHE A 393 19.02 -15.40 0.96
N ALA A 394 18.34 -16.56 0.92
CA ALA A 394 18.76 -17.68 0.06
C ALA A 394 18.74 -17.31 -1.43
N ALA A 395 17.68 -16.62 -1.88
CA ALA A 395 17.57 -16.21 -3.27
C ALA A 395 18.62 -15.16 -3.66
N VAL A 396 18.91 -14.19 -2.79
CA VAL A 396 19.92 -13.15 -3.04
C VAL A 396 21.33 -13.76 -3.04
N ALA A 397 21.67 -14.58 -2.04
CA ALA A 397 22.97 -15.24 -1.95
C ALA A 397 23.22 -16.16 -3.15
N ALA A 398 22.24 -16.98 -3.55
CA ALA A 398 22.36 -17.83 -4.75
C ALA A 398 22.50 -16.99 -6.04
N GLY A 399 21.75 -15.89 -6.16
CA GLY A 399 21.90 -14.93 -7.27
C GLY A 399 23.30 -14.31 -7.35
N ARG A 400 24.00 -14.17 -6.21
CA ARG A 400 25.38 -13.72 -6.12
C ARG A 400 26.42 -14.82 -6.43
N GLY A 401 25.98 -16.08 -6.63
CA GLY A 401 26.84 -17.20 -7.03
C GLY A 401 27.22 -18.16 -5.90
N HIS A 402 26.63 -18.05 -4.70
CA HIS A 402 26.86 -18.98 -3.61
C HIS A 402 26.09 -20.30 -3.80
N ASP A 403 26.63 -21.44 -3.28
CA ASP A 403 25.91 -22.73 -3.20
C ASP A 403 25.03 -22.75 -1.96
N VAL A 404 23.72 -22.50 -2.14
CA VAL A 404 22.78 -22.31 -1.03
C VAL A 404 21.86 -23.51 -0.86
N THR A 405 21.81 -24.06 0.37
CA THR A 405 20.80 -25.06 0.76
C THR A 405 19.92 -24.48 1.87
N LEU A 406 18.62 -24.40 1.60
CA LEU A 406 17.59 -23.94 2.55
C LEU A 406 16.90 -25.16 3.16
N PHE A 407 16.88 -25.24 4.47
CA PHE A 407 16.22 -26.29 5.26
C PHE A 407 14.95 -25.75 5.91
N GLU A 408 13.83 -26.43 5.70
CA GLU A 408 12.53 -26.11 6.29
C GLU A 408 11.99 -27.34 7.05
N LYS A 409 11.51 -27.13 8.27
CA LYS A 409 10.95 -28.21 9.11
C LYS A 409 9.58 -28.68 8.63
N GLU A 410 8.79 -27.77 8.07
CA GLU A 410 7.45 -28.06 7.54
C GLU A 410 7.52 -28.60 6.10
N ASP A 411 6.38 -29.02 5.56
CA ASP A 411 6.26 -29.48 4.16
C ASP A 411 6.12 -28.35 3.15
N ARG A 412 5.89 -27.11 3.60
CA ARG A 412 5.72 -25.90 2.77
C ARG A 412 6.56 -24.74 3.29
N LEU A 413 6.89 -23.83 2.36
CA LEU A 413 7.59 -22.59 2.66
C LEU A 413 6.59 -21.48 3.04
N GLY A 414 7.10 -20.38 3.62
CA GLY A 414 6.33 -19.20 3.96
C GLY A 414 6.29 -18.87 5.46
N GLY A 415 6.45 -19.88 6.34
CA GLY A 415 6.44 -19.66 7.79
C GLY A 415 5.15 -18.96 8.24
N GLN A 416 5.28 -17.81 8.92
CA GLN A 416 4.13 -17.07 9.47
C GLN A 416 3.29 -16.32 8.41
N ILE A 417 3.67 -16.32 7.12
CA ILE A 417 2.85 -15.71 6.05
C ILE A 417 1.47 -16.35 5.94
N GLU A 418 1.37 -17.65 6.23
CA GLU A 418 0.09 -18.35 6.28
C GLU A 418 -0.86 -17.69 7.30
N LEU A 419 -0.38 -17.45 8.51
CA LEU A 419 -1.14 -16.78 9.57
C LEU A 419 -1.51 -15.34 9.18
N ALA A 420 -0.56 -14.61 8.59
CA ALA A 420 -0.77 -13.23 8.16
C ALA A 420 -1.77 -13.09 7.00
N SER A 421 -2.00 -14.16 6.22
CA SER A 421 -2.94 -14.17 5.10
C SER A 421 -4.34 -14.67 5.46
N ALA A 422 -4.55 -15.24 6.64
CA ALA A 422 -5.82 -15.80 7.08
C ALA A 422 -6.92 -14.74 7.34
N PRO A 423 -6.63 -13.58 8.01
CA PRO A 423 -7.67 -12.60 8.30
C PRO A 423 -8.35 -12.03 7.05
N PRO A 424 -9.61 -11.56 7.17
CA PRO A 424 -10.35 -10.97 6.06
C PRO A 424 -9.59 -9.85 5.35
N GLY A 425 -9.63 -9.84 4.01
CA GLY A 425 -8.95 -8.86 3.18
C GLY A 425 -7.41 -8.99 3.09
N LYS A 426 -6.81 -10.02 3.71
CA LYS A 426 -5.35 -10.24 3.71
C LYS A 426 -4.86 -11.38 2.81
N GLN A 427 -5.71 -12.00 2.01
CA GLN A 427 -5.37 -13.14 1.15
C GLN A 427 -4.20 -12.86 0.19
N ALA A 428 -4.05 -11.59 -0.23
CA ALA A 428 -2.91 -11.15 -1.06
C ALA A 428 -1.54 -11.38 -0.40
N PHE A 429 -1.47 -11.47 0.94
CA PHE A 429 -0.21 -11.74 1.67
C PHE A 429 0.38 -13.10 1.33
N GLY A 430 -0.44 -14.08 0.94
CA GLY A 430 0.02 -15.39 0.48
C GLY A 430 0.96 -15.33 -0.72
N SER A 431 0.92 -14.27 -1.54
CA SER A 431 1.86 -14.10 -2.65
C SER A 431 3.31 -13.93 -2.20
N VAL A 432 3.56 -13.45 -0.99
CA VAL A 432 4.92 -13.30 -0.43
C VAL A 432 5.69 -14.63 -0.46
N ALA A 433 5.04 -15.71 -0.02
CA ALA A 433 5.64 -17.04 -0.03
C ALA A 433 5.74 -17.59 -1.46
N ARG A 434 4.66 -17.49 -2.23
CA ARG A 434 4.57 -18.01 -3.61
C ARG A 434 5.60 -17.39 -4.55
N ASP A 435 5.73 -16.06 -4.55
CA ASP A 435 6.64 -15.36 -5.45
C ASP A 435 8.10 -15.65 -5.08
N ARG A 436 8.41 -15.73 -3.76
CA ARG A 436 9.75 -16.09 -3.30
C ARG A 436 10.10 -17.55 -3.57
N GLU A 437 9.17 -18.47 -3.45
CA GLU A 437 9.41 -19.88 -3.80
C GLU A 437 9.78 -20.02 -5.29
N LYS A 438 9.08 -19.31 -6.18
CA LYS A 438 9.44 -19.24 -7.61
C LYS A 438 10.85 -18.68 -7.82
N ARG A 439 11.20 -17.62 -7.07
CA ARG A 439 12.54 -17.02 -7.15
C ARG A 439 13.62 -17.98 -6.65
N LEU A 440 13.40 -18.76 -5.59
CA LEU A 440 14.33 -19.80 -5.11
C LEU A 440 14.62 -20.85 -6.20
N LYS A 441 13.57 -21.33 -6.89
CA LYS A 441 13.71 -22.29 -7.99
C LYS A 441 14.57 -21.71 -9.11
N ARG A 442 14.29 -20.48 -9.53
CA ARG A 442 15.03 -19.80 -10.61
C ARG A 442 16.48 -19.53 -10.26
N THR A 443 16.79 -19.22 -9.02
CA THR A 443 18.16 -18.95 -8.56
C THR A 443 18.95 -20.23 -8.22
N GLY A 444 18.34 -21.41 -8.33
CA GLY A 444 19.01 -22.69 -8.12
C GLY A 444 19.22 -23.07 -6.63
N VAL A 445 18.47 -22.47 -5.71
CA VAL A 445 18.54 -22.82 -4.28
C VAL A 445 18.06 -24.24 -4.04
N LYS A 446 18.87 -25.04 -3.33
CA LYS A 446 18.52 -26.41 -2.93
C LYS A 446 17.57 -26.37 -1.72
N VAL A 447 16.27 -26.58 -1.92
CA VAL A 447 15.26 -26.57 -0.84
C VAL A 447 15.07 -27.98 -0.27
N ARG A 448 15.19 -28.13 1.06
CA ARG A 448 14.97 -29.36 1.83
C ARG A 448 13.82 -29.17 2.80
N ARG A 449 12.61 -29.63 2.42
CA ARG A 449 11.41 -29.61 3.26
C ARG A 449 11.36 -30.81 4.19
N LYS A 450 10.54 -30.76 5.26
CA LYS A 450 10.45 -31.77 6.33
C LYS A 450 11.83 -32.14 6.87
N SER A 451 12.74 -31.17 6.93
CA SER A 451 14.16 -31.37 7.15
C SER A 451 14.76 -30.23 7.98
N PRO A 452 14.47 -30.14 9.28
CA PRO A 452 15.07 -29.11 10.13
C PRO A 452 16.60 -29.17 10.08
N LEU A 453 17.26 -28.01 10.02
CA LEU A 453 18.72 -27.94 10.11
C LEU A 453 19.15 -28.22 11.55
N THR A 454 20.02 -29.23 11.74
CA THR A 454 20.57 -29.64 13.03
C THR A 454 22.09 -29.51 13.03
N LEU A 455 22.72 -29.50 14.22
CA LEU A 455 24.18 -29.50 14.34
C LEU A 455 24.83 -30.69 13.61
N ALA A 456 24.23 -31.88 13.68
CA ALA A 456 24.72 -33.05 12.96
C ALA A 456 24.76 -32.82 11.42
N LYS A 457 23.75 -32.17 10.87
CA LYS A 457 23.73 -31.80 9.45
C LYS A 457 24.79 -30.73 9.10
N ILE A 458 25.00 -29.74 9.98
CA ILE A 458 26.03 -28.71 9.82
C ILE A 458 27.42 -29.35 9.83
N ARG A 459 27.73 -30.17 10.87
CA ARG A 459 29.03 -30.87 10.99
C ARG A 459 29.31 -31.75 9.77
N ARG A 460 28.32 -32.51 9.28
CA ARG A 460 28.45 -33.36 8.10
C ARG A 460 28.62 -32.57 6.81
N GLY A 461 27.85 -31.50 6.63
CA GLY A 461 27.80 -30.73 5.41
C GLY A 461 28.91 -29.68 5.30
N LYS A 462 29.55 -29.31 6.41
CA LYS A 462 30.64 -28.32 6.53
C LYS A 462 30.39 -27.07 5.69
N PRO A 463 29.28 -26.30 5.91
CA PRO A 463 29.05 -25.05 5.22
C PRO A 463 30.06 -23.99 5.70
N ASP A 464 30.39 -23.03 4.81
CA ASP A 464 31.19 -21.87 5.14
C ASP A 464 30.40 -20.84 5.99
N VAL A 465 29.07 -20.82 5.79
CA VAL A 465 28.16 -19.90 6.51
C VAL A 465 26.87 -20.63 6.91
N VAL A 466 26.44 -20.40 8.13
CA VAL A 466 25.13 -20.85 8.64
C VAL A 466 24.28 -19.63 8.96
N VAL A 467 23.02 -19.65 8.50
CA VAL A 467 22.05 -18.59 8.73
C VAL A 467 20.83 -19.14 9.45
N ALA A 468 20.50 -18.58 10.61
CA ALA A 468 19.31 -18.89 11.38
C ALA A 468 18.18 -17.92 11.03
N ALA A 469 17.20 -18.38 10.26
CA ALA A 469 15.94 -17.72 9.93
C ALA A 469 14.76 -18.53 10.50
N THR A 470 14.94 -19.10 11.68
CA THR A 470 14.05 -20.04 12.35
C THR A 470 12.73 -19.46 12.83
N GLY A 471 12.60 -18.13 12.74
CA GLY A 471 11.36 -17.42 13.03
C GLY A 471 11.09 -17.31 14.55
N ALA A 472 9.80 -17.25 14.89
CA ALA A 472 9.32 -17.11 16.25
C ALA A 472 8.25 -18.16 16.56
N VAL A 473 7.92 -18.30 17.84
CA VAL A 473 6.80 -19.09 18.38
C VAL A 473 5.97 -18.21 19.32
N PRO A 474 4.70 -18.55 19.58
CA PRO A 474 3.89 -17.83 20.58
C PRO A 474 4.61 -17.74 21.92
N MET A 475 4.44 -16.61 22.60
CA MET A 475 4.94 -16.44 23.95
C MET A 475 4.05 -17.23 24.93
N GLU A 476 4.67 -17.97 25.83
CA GLU A 476 4.01 -18.65 26.93
C GLU A 476 4.00 -17.74 28.16
N ILE A 477 2.85 -17.51 28.75
CA ILE A 477 2.68 -16.81 30.02
C ILE A 477 2.26 -17.80 31.10
N ARG A 478 2.51 -17.46 32.36
CA ARG A 478 2.09 -18.26 33.49
C ARG A 478 0.92 -17.60 34.18
N VAL A 479 -0.26 -18.17 34.01
CA VAL A 479 -1.50 -17.73 34.62
C VAL A 479 -2.28 -18.96 35.09
N PRO A 480 -2.89 -18.96 36.27
CA PRO A 480 -3.74 -20.08 36.73
C PRO A 480 -4.80 -20.42 35.68
N GLY A 481 -4.94 -21.68 35.33
CA GLY A 481 -5.90 -22.18 34.35
C GLY A 481 -5.47 -22.09 32.90
N ILE A 482 -4.23 -21.71 32.57
CA ILE A 482 -3.71 -21.61 31.18
C ILE A 482 -3.74 -22.95 30.43
N ASP A 483 -3.61 -24.08 31.15
CA ASP A 483 -3.56 -25.43 30.57
C ASP A 483 -4.95 -26.07 30.40
N ARG A 484 -6.04 -25.33 30.62
CA ARG A 484 -7.42 -25.83 30.46
C ARG A 484 -7.73 -26.16 29.01
N PRO A 485 -8.57 -27.17 28.69
CA PRO A 485 -8.84 -27.64 27.32
C PRO A 485 -9.44 -26.59 26.40
N HIS A 486 -10.18 -25.60 26.94
CA HIS A 486 -10.80 -24.51 26.18
C HIS A 486 -9.86 -23.30 25.96
N VAL A 487 -8.60 -23.40 26.40
CA VAL A 487 -7.56 -22.39 26.15
C VAL A 487 -6.75 -22.80 24.91
N VAL A 488 -6.77 -21.98 23.88
CA VAL A 488 -6.14 -22.25 22.58
C VAL A 488 -5.26 -21.10 22.12
N GLY A 489 -4.28 -21.37 21.28
CA GLY A 489 -3.43 -20.35 20.68
C GLY A 489 -4.08 -19.66 19.48
N ALA A 490 -3.91 -18.34 19.36
CA ALA A 490 -4.38 -17.58 18.18
C ALA A 490 -3.80 -18.11 16.86
N TRP A 491 -2.57 -18.62 16.86
CA TRP A 491 -1.95 -19.21 15.68
C TRP A 491 -2.65 -20.50 15.23
N ASP A 492 -3.13 -21.32 16.15
CA ASP A 492 -3.85 -22.56 15.82
C ASP A 492 -5.26 -22.25 15.31
N VAL A 493 -5.91 -21.21 15.88
CA VAL A 493 -7.17 -20.67 15.36
C VAL A 493 -7.02 -20.19 13.92
N LEU A 494 -6.05 -19.34 13.63
CA LEU A 494 -5.80 -18.80 12.28
C LEU A 494 -5.37 -19.87 11.27
N ARG A 495 -4.80 -21.00 11.71
CA ARG A 495 -4.50 -22.17 10.87
C ARG A 495 -5.69 -23.09 10.64
N GLY A 496 -6.83 -22.82 11.25
CA GLY A 496 -8.00 -23.70 11.19
C GLY A 496 -7.80 -25.04 11.92
N ARG A 497 -6.90 -25.09 12.91
CA ARG A 497 -6.63 -26.31 13.71
C ARG A 497 -7.57 -26.48 14.88
N VAL A 498 -8.29 -25.45 15.27
CA VAL A 498 -9.29 -25.46 16.34
C VAL A 498 -10.65 -25.72 15.70
N ALA A 499 -11.17 -26.90 15.89
CA ALA A 499 -12.42 -27.33 15.23
C ALA A 499 -13.67 -26.71 15.86
N ASP A 500 -13.67 -26.50 17.17
CA ASP A 500 -14.81 -25.95 17.91
C ASP A 500 -14.41 -24.69 18.68
N ILE A 501 -15.03 -23.59 18.33
CA ILE A 501 -14.93 -22.31 19.01
C ILE A 501 -16.32 -22.00 19.58
N GLY A 502 -16.43 -21.94 20.90
CA GLY A 502 -17.66 -21.73 21.61
C GLY A 502 -18.34 -20.41 21.29
N ARG A 503 -19.47 -20.15 21.97
CA ARG A 503 -20.27 -18.94 21.74
C ARG A 503 -19.67 -17.70 22.39
N ARG A 504 -19.14 -17.83 23.62
CA ARG A 504 -18.49 -16.74 24.36
C ARG A 504 -16.98 -16.88 24.21
N VAL A 505 -16.36 -15.95 23.50
CA VAL A 505 -14.94 -16.01 23.16
C VAL A 505 -14.21 -14.83 23.79
N VAL A 506 -13.16 -15.13 24.55
CA VAL A 506 -12.25 -14.10 25.07
C VAL A 506 -10.90 -14.23 24.39
N VAL A 507 -10.48 -13.18 23.69
CA VAL A 507 -9.14 -13.08 23.08
C VAL A 507 -8.24 -12.29 24.02
N VAL A 508 -7.19 -12.91 24.53
CA VAL A 508 -6.21 -12.31 25.43
C VAL A 508 -5.03 -11.77 24.62
N GLY A 509 -4.88 -10.46 24.60
CA GLY A 509 -3.90 -9.73 23.81
C GLY A 509 -4.58 -8.95 22.69
N GLY A 510 -4.73 -7.63 22.85
CA GLY A 510 -5.37 -6.72 21.92
C GLY A 510 -4.41 -6.07 20.91
N ASN A 511 -3.26 -6.71 20.62
CA ASN A 511 -2.35 -6.30 19.55
C ASN A 511 -2.93 -6.65 18.15
N ALA A 512 -2.14 -6.45 17.08
CA ALA A 512 -2.57 -6.75 15.71
C ALA A 512 -3.10 -8.18 15.56
N VAL A 513 -2.38 -9.18 16.08
CA VAL A 513 -2.75 -10.61 15.93
C VAL A 513 -4.06 -10.93 16.64
N GLY A 514 -4.23 -10.47 17.88
CA GLY A 514 -5.47 -10.73 18.62
C GLY A 514 -6.69 -10.08 18.01
N CYS A 515 -6.58 -8.80 17.63
CA CYS A 515 -7.67 -8.09 16.94
C CYS A 515 -8.03 -8.74 15.58
N GLU A 516 -7.03 -9.15 14.81
CA GLU A 516 -7.24 -9.83 13.52
C GLU A 516 -7.80 -11.26 13.70
N THR A 517 -7.43 -11.94 14.78
CA THR A 517 -8.03 -13.24 15.15
C THR A 517 -9.51 -13.07 15.50
N ALA A 518 -9.86 -12.05 16.27
CA ALA A 518 -11.26 -11.75 16.60
C ALA A 518 -12.09 -11.44 15.34
N GLU A 519 -11.58 -10.62 14.42
CA GLU A 519 -12.20 -10.34 13.12
C GLU A 519 -12.36 -11.62 12.28
N TRP A 520 -11.33 -12.46 12.24
CA TRP A 520 -11.37 -13.73 11.51
C TRP A 520 -12.47 -14.66 12.05
N ILE A 521 -12.58 -14.80 13.39
CA ILE A 521 -13.64 -15.64 14.02
C ILE A 521 -15.02 -15.11 13.67
N ALA A 522 -15.26 -13.80 13.78
CA ALA A 522 -16.53 -13.19 13.41
C ALA A 522 -16.88 -13.44 11.93
N SER A 523 -15.89 -13.43 11.05
CA SER A 523 -16.08 -13.64 9.60
C SER A 523 -16.49 -15.07 9.21
N GLN A 524 -16.36 -16.04 10.09
CA GLN A 524 -16.71 -17.46 9.76
C GLN A 524 -18.22 -17.70 9.70
N ASP A 525 -19.02 -16.82 10.25
CA ASP A 525 -20.48 -16.97 10.34
C ASP A 525 -21.25 -16.10 9.32
N ILE A 526 -20.55 -15.25 8.56
CA ILE A 526 -21.18 -14.36 7.56
C ILE A 526 -21.29 -15.06 6.20
N PRO A 527 -22.29 -14.71 5.37
CA PRO A 527 -22.41 -15.23 4.02
C PRO A 527 -21.16 -14.93 3.19
N ASP A 528 -20.78 -15.89 2.35
CA ASP A 528 -19.74 -15.67 1.35
C ASP A 528 -20.16 -14.59 0.31
N PRO A 529 -19.20 -13.98 -0.40
CA PRO A 529 -19.50 -12.91 -1.36
C PRO A 529 -20.45 -13.33 -2.49
N GLU A 530 -20.44 -14.60 -2.90
CA GLU A 530 -21.31 -15.13 -3.96
C GLU A 530 -22.75 -15.20 -3.47
N THR A 531 -22.99 -15.75 -2.27
CA THR A 531 -24.29 -15.77 -1.60
C THR A 531 -24.82 -14.34 -1.40
N PHE A 532 -23.98 -13.42 -0.92
CA PHE A 532 -24.39 -12.02 -0.73
C PHE A 532 -24.80 -11.36 -2.06
N THR A 533 -24.02 -11.59 -3.12
CA THR A 533 -24.31 -11.07 -4.46
C THR A 533 -25.63 -11.62 -5.00
N PHE A 534 -25.89 -12.92 -4.80
CA PHE A 534 -27.15 -13.56 -5.18
C PHE A 534 -28.35 -12.90 -4.48
N LEU A 535 -28.28 -12.75 -3.15
CA LEU A 535 -29.37 -12.13 -2.37
C LEU A 535 -29.62 -10.67 -2.80
N ALA A 536 -28.55 -9.91 -3.03
CA ALA A 536 -28.65 -8.52 -3.48
C ALA A 536 -29.21 -8.41 -4.91
N TYR A 537 -28.74 -9.25 -5.84
CA TYR A 537 -29.18 -9.24 -7.23
C TYR A 537 -30.66 -9.55 -7.38
N HIS A 538 -31.15 -10.52 -6.60
CA HIS A 538 -32.55 -10.94 -6.64
C HIS A 538 -33.50 -10.12 -5.75
N GLY A 539 -32.98 -9.13 -5.00
CA GLY A 539 -33.78 -8.35 -4.04
C GLY A 539 -34.45 -9.24 -3.00
N ALA A 540 -33.75 -10.34 -2.59
CA ALA A 540 -34.30 -11.34 -1.67
C ALA A 540 -34.51 -10.79 -0.26
N GLU A 541 -33.75 -9.77 0.13
CA GLU A 541 -33.84 -9.09 1.41
C GLU A 541 -33.79 -7.56 1.21
N LYS A 542 -34.26 -6.80 2.20
CA LYS A 542 -34.11 -5.35 2.23
C LYS A 542 -32.65 -4.97 2.41
N GLN A 543 -32.25 -3.79 1.95
CA GLN A 543 -30.87 -3.32 2.00
C GLN A 543 -30.29 -3.33 3.43
N GLU A 544 -31.09 -2.94 4.43
CA GLU A 544 -30.68 -2.92 5.82
C GLU A 544 -30.40 -4.33 6.36
N GLU A 545 -31.25 -5.32 5.98
CA GLU A 545 -31.06 -6.73 6.36
C GLU A 545 -29.82 -7.33 5.65
N LEU A 546 -29.62 -7.03 4.37
CA LEU A 546 -28.42 -7.45 3.64
C LEU A 546 -27.16 -6.91 4.31
N GLN A 547 -27.16 -5.64 4.71
CA GLN A 547 -26.03 -5.07 5.44
C GLN A 547 -25.83 -5.74 6.80
N ALA A 548 -26.92 -6.05 7.53
CA ALA A 548 -26.85 -6.73 8.81
C ALA A 548 -26.24 -8.13 8.68
N LEU A 549 -26.51 -8.86 7.60
CA LEU A 549 -25.91 -10.18 7.34
C LEU A 549 -24.39 -10.14 7.24
N LEU A 550 -23.80 -9.03 6.79
CA LEU A 550 -22.34 -8.88 6.70
C LEU A 550 -21.63 -8.77 8.06
N TYR A 551 -22.37 -8.50 9.13
CA TYR A 551 -21.80 -8.27 10.47
C TYR A 551 -22.41 -9.18 11.53
N ARG A 552 -23.53 -9.84 11.23
CA ARG A 552 -24.24 -10.70 12.19
C ARG A 552 -23.50 -12.04 12.30
N HIS A 553 -22.92 -12.29 13.45
CA HIS A 553 -22.36 -13.57 13.82
C HIS A 553 -22.97 -14.06 15.14
N ARG A 554 -22.90 -15.37 15.41
CA ARG A 554 -23.52 -16.03 16.57
C ARG A 554 -22.71 -15.89 17.86
N ARG A 555 -21.47 -15.41 17.80
CA ARG A 555 -20.53 -15.39 18.93
C ARG A 555 -20.53 -14.05 19.64
N GLN A 556 -20.27 -14.08 20.94
CA GLN A 556 -19.93 -12.92 21.75
C GLN A 556 -18.41 -12.90 21.89
N ILE A 557 -17.76 -11.94 21.27
CA ILE A 557 -16.29 -11.86 21.24
C ILE A 557 -15.83 -10.65 22.02
N THR A 558 -14.99 -10.87 23.02
CA THR A 558 -14.35 -9.82 23.83
C THR A 558 -12.83 -9.92 23.64
N VAL A 559 -12.19 -8.82 23.30
CA VAL A 559 -10.72 -8.72 23.23
C VAL A 559 -10.22 -7.91 24.43
N ILE A 560 -9.36 -8.51 25.24
CA ILE A 560 -8.76 -7.86 26.41
C ILE A 560 -7.28 -7.59 26.20
N ASP A 561 -6.78 -6.48 26.73
CA ASP A 561 -5.34 -6.21 26.81
C ASP A 561 -5.03 -5.33 28.02
N MET A 562 -3.85 -5.55 28.64
CA MET A 562 -3.37 -4.73 29.74
C MET A 562 -2.93 -3.33 29.30
N VAL A 563 -2.74 -3.09 27.99
CA VAL A 563 -2.38 -1.78 27.41
C VAL A 563 -3.61 -1.05 26.90
N GLU A 564 -3.52 0.30 26.90
CA GLU A 564 -4.62 1.16 26.45
C GLU A 564 -4.85 1.13 24.93
N LYS A 565 -3.81 0.92 24.15
CA LYS A 565 -3.88 1.02 22.69
C LYS A 565 -4.13 -0.33 22.02
N MET A 566 -5.39 -0.60 21.71
CA MET A 566 -5.80 -1.78 20.95
C MET A 566 -5.30 -1.74 19.49
N ALA A 567 -5.15 -2.92 18.86
CA ALA A 567 -4.57 -3.12 17.53
C ALA A 567 -3.17 -2.48 17.38
N ALA A 568 -2.36 -2.46 18.46
CA ALA A 568 -0.98 -2.02 18.39
C ALA A 568 -0.17 -2.92 17.44
N GLY A 569 0.79 -2.33 16.73
CA GLY A 569 1.57 -3.06 15.70
C GLY A 569 0.92 -3.10 14.31
N THR A 570 -0.39 -2.87 14.19
CA THR A 570 -1.03 -2.60 12.89
C THR A 570 -0.55 -1.24 12.37
N GLY A 571 -0.20 -1.15 11.08
CA GLY A 571 0.18 0.11 10.45
C GLY A 571 -0.96 1.14 10.53
N ARG A 572 -0.59 2.43 10.67
CA ARG A 572 -1.56 3.53 10.83
C ARG A 572 -2.60 3.55 9.72
N ALA A 573 -2.17 3.29 8.48
CA ALA A 573 -3.04 3.28 7.32
C ALA A 573 -4.09 2.15 7.30
N SER A 574 -3.82 1.03 7.99
CA SER A 574 -4.73 -0.14 8.04
C SER A 574 -5.50 -0.25 9.36
N ARG A 575 -4.96 0.31 10.45
CA ARG A 575 -5.54 0.17 11.80
C ARG A 575 -6.97 0.69 11.88
N TRP A 576 -7.28 1.82 11.23
CA TRP A 576 -8.61 2.40 11.27
C TRP A 576 -9.66 1.48 10.61
N VAL A 577 -9.29 0.73 9.54
CA VAL A 577 -10.17 -0.25 8.89
C VAL A 577 -10.46 -1.41 9.84
N LEU A 578 -9.41 -1.98 10.45
CA LEU A 578 -9.55 -3.05 11.44
C LEU A 578 -10.45 -2.62 12.60
N MET A 579 -10.18 -1.45 13.22
CA MET A 579 -11.00 -0.93 14.33
C MET A 579 -12.46 -0.68 13.92
N LYS A 580 -12.70 -0.21 12.69
CA LYS A 580 -14.05 -0.06 12.14
C LYS A 580 -14.75 -1.42 12.00
N ASN A 581 -14.06 -2.42 11.45
CA ASN A 581 -14.63 -3.74 11.25
C ASN A 581 -14.96 -4.43 12.59
N LEU A 582 -14.06 -4.36 13.58
CA LEU A 582 -14.31 -4.88 14.94
C LEU A 582 -15.58 -4.27 15.53
N LYS A 583 -15.74 -2.94 15.39
CA LYS A 583 -16.95 -2.23 15.87
C LYS A 583 -18.20 -2.67 15.12
N LEU A 584 -18.15 -2.81 13.79
CA LEU A 584 -19.28 -3.24 12.97
C LEU A 584 -19.72 -4.68 13.30
N CYS A 585 -18.76 -5.55 13.60
CA CYS A 585 -19.03 -6.92 14.07
C CYS A 585 -19.46 -6.98 15.54
N GLY A 586 -19.58 -5.86 16.26
CA GLY A 586 -19.98 -5.85 17.66
C GLY A 586 -18.97 -6.52 18.60
N ILE A 587 -17.67 -6.58 18.20
CA ILE A 587 -16.61 -7.12 19.03
C ILE A 587 -16.30 -6.11 20.15
N GLU A 588 -16.37 -6.58 21.40
CA GLU A 588 -16.07 -5.77 22.58
C GLU A 588 -14.56 -5.65 22.77
N LEU A 589 -14.05 -4.42 22.92
CA LEU A 589 -12.64 -4.15 23.19
C LEU A 589 -12.50 -3.61 24.61
N ARG A 590 -11.69 -4.29 25.45
CA ARG A 590 -11.41 -3.92 26.84
C ARG A 590 -9.92 -3.62 27.04
N PRO A 591 -9.47 -2.41 26.75
CA PRO A 591 -8.11 -1.96 27.09
C PRO A 591 -7.96 -1.83 28.62
N GLY A 592 -6.74 -1.89 29.12
CA GLY A 592 -6.42 -1.81 30.54
C GLY A 592 -6.88 -3.02 31.37
N ALA A 593 -7.31 -4.13 30.73
CA ALA A 593 -7.78 -5.34 31.40
C ALA A 593 -6.64 -6.38 31.44
N LYS A 594 -6.08 -6.60 32.62
CA LYS A 594 -5.00 -7.56 32.88
C LYS A 594 -5.56 -8.92 33.26
N LEU A 595 -5.20 -9.96 32.53
CA LEU A 595 -5.55 -11.35 32.84
C LEU A 595 -4.93 -11.77 34.18
N LEU A 596 -5.77 -12.29 35.10
CA LEU A 596 -5.32 -12.86 36.38
C LEU A 596 -5.46 -14.38 36.45
N GLU A 597 -6.59 -14.93 35.96
CA GLU A 597 -6.93 -16.35 36.06
C GLU A 597 -7.90 -16.75 34.95
N ILE A 598 -7.87 -17.99 34.52
CA ILE A 598 -8.83 -18.63 33.63
C ILE A 598 -9.55 -19.74 34.43
N THR A 599 -10.86 -19.63 34.59
CA THR A 599 -11.71 -20.67 35.23
C THR A 599 -12.31 -21.59 34.18
N ASP A 600 -13.21 -22.49 34.53
CA ASP A 600 -13.86 -23.41 33.59
C ASP A 600 -14.82 -22.70 32.63
N ASP A 601 -15.36 -21.55 33.02
CA ASP A 601 -16.43 -20.83 32.30
C ASP A 601 -16.21 -19.33 32.17
N ALA A 602 -15.06 -18.80 32.64
CA ALA A 602 -14.77 -17.37 32.64
C ALA A 602 -13.27 -17.04 32.65
N VAL A 603 -12.98 -15.80 32.33
CA VAL A 603 -11.67 -15.16 32.48
C VAL A 603 -11.77 -14.10 33.56
N ILE A 604 -10.91 -14.17 34.58
CA ILE A 604 -10.83 -13.15 35.64
C ILE A 604 -9.78 -12.12 35.25
N VAL A 605 -10.19 -10.85 35.22
CA VAL A 605 -9.33 -9.73 34.87
C VAL A 605 -9.25 -8.71 35.99
N GLU A 606 -8.17 -7.94 36.01
CA GLU A 606 -8.00 -6.74 36.83
C GLU A 606 -8.09 -5.53 35.93
N THR A 607 -8.98 -4.60 36.28
CA THR A 607 -9.18 -3.32 35.62
C THR A 607 -8.99 -2.19 36.61
N GLY A 608 -9.04 -0.92 36.17
CA GLY A 608 -9.03 0.24 37.06
C GLY A 608 -10.21 0.28 38.07
N GLY A 609 -11.27 -0.51 37.82
CA GLY A 609 -12.45 -0.67 38.71
C GLY A 609 -12.34 -1.87 39.66
N GLY A 610 -11.26 -2.66 39.61
CA GLY A 610 -11.09 -3.87 40.43
C GLY A 610 -11.12 -5.16 39.61
N ARG A 611 -11.45 -6.28 40.29
CA ARG A 611 -11.55 -7.59 39.64
C ARG A 611 -12.91 -7.79 39.00
N GLU A 612 -12.90 -8.25 37.75
CA GLU A 612 -14.09 -8.58 36.97
C GLU A 612 -14.01 -10.00 36.41
N SER A 613 -15.18 -10.64 36.24
CA SER A 613 -15.30 -11.96 35.59
C SER A 613 -15.95 -11.78 34.21
N ILE A 614 -15.30 -12.27 33.17
CA ILE A 614 -15.79 -12.26 31.78
C ILE A 614 -16.13 -13.70 31.39
N PRO A 615 -17.40 -14.04 31.13
CA PRO A 615 -17.77 -15.40 30.74
C PRO A 615 -17.09 -15.84 29.45
N ALA A 616 -16.56 -17.06 29.41
CA ALA A 616 -15.83 -17.59 28.25
C ALA A 616 -16.05 -19.10 28.09
N ASP A 617 -16.44 -19.53 26.90
CA ASP A 617 -16.45 -20.93 26.46
C ASP A 617 -15.13 -21.29 25.75
N THR A 618 -14.44 -20.29 25.21
CA THR A 618 -13.13 -20.43 24.57
C THR A 618 -12.27 -19.21 24.91
N VAL A 619 -11.03 -19.47 25.33
CA VAL A 619 -10.03 -18.43 25.60
C VAL A 619 -8.90 -18.55 24.58
N ILE A 620 -8.61 -17.45 23.86
CA ILE A 620 -7.62 -17.45 22.78
C ILE A 620 -6.42 -16.60 23.17
N MET A 621 -5.25 -17.21 23.23
CA MET A 621 -4.02 -16.56 23.64
C MET A 621 -3.31 -15.90 22.46
N ALA A 622 -3.17 -14.55 22.49
CA ALA A 622 -2.52 -13.73 21.47
C ALA A 622 -1.49 -12.76 22.09
N VAL A 623 -0.78 -13.18 23.13
CA VAL A 623 0.08 -12.36 24.00
C VAL A 623 1.47 -12.05 23.43
N GLY A 624 1.69 -12.24 22.15
CA GLY A 624 2.94 -11.99 21.47
C GLY A 624 3.72 -13.24 21.10
N SER A 625 4.97 -13.07 20.67
CA SER A 625 5.84 -14.14 20.23
C SER A 625 7.28 -13.95 20.70
N ARG A 626 8.05 -15.02 20.78
CA ARG A 626 9.47 -15.04 21.13
C ARG A 626 10.30 -15.69 20.03
N PRO A 627 11.58 -15.28 19.85
CA PRO A 627 12.48 -15.89 18.88
C PRO A 627 12.67 -17.40 19.12
N VAL A 628 12.88 -18.14 18.02
CA VAL A 628 13.39 -19.52 18.07
C VAL A 628 14.90 -19.48 17.88
N ASP A 629 15.65 -19.50 18.97
CA ASP A 629 17.11 -19.32 19.01
C ASP A 629 17.91 -20.59 19.36
N ASP A 630 17.26 -21.75 19.47
CA ASP A 630 17.87 -23.00 19.89
C ASP A 630 19.10 -23.40 19.06
N LEU A 631 19.00 -23.29 17.72
CA LEU A 631 20.12 -23.58 16.83
C LEU A 631 21.32 -22.65 17.10
N MET A 632 21.07 -21.38 17.37
CA MET A 632 22.13 -20.41 17.68
C MET A 632 22.79 -20.69 19.01
N ARG A 633 22.01 -21.02 20.03
CA ARG A 633 22.54 -21.37 21.35
C ARG A 633 23.42 -22.62 21.27
N GLN A 634 22.94 -23.67 20.60
CA GLN A 634 23.71 -24.89 20.39
C GLN A 634 24.98 -24.64 19.56
N ALA A 635 24.89 -23.85 18.48
CA ALA A 635 26.04 -23.56 17.64
C ALA A 635 27.13 -22.75 18.36
N ARG A 636 26.76 -21.84 19.27
CA ARG A 636 27.73 -21.12 20.13
C ARG A 636 28.51 -22.06 21.04
N ILE A 637 27.87 -23.06 21.61
CA ILE A 637 28.53 -24.09 22.44
C ILE A 637 29.57 -24.84 21.58
N ASP A 638 29.28 -25.10 20.32
CA ASP A 638 30.18 -25.78 19.38
C ASP A 638 31.23 -24.83 18.73
N GLY A 639 31.26 -23.55 19.10
CA GLY A 639 32.18 -22.57 18.53
C GLY A 639 31.84 -22.16 17.08
N LEU A 640 30.67 -22.50 16.57
CA LEU A 640 30.21 -22.14 15.23
C LEU A 640 29.59 -20.73 15.22
N GLN A 641 29.93 -19.95 14.21
CA GLN A 641 29.30 -18.65 14.00
C GLN A 641 28.02 -18.82 13.17
N VAL A 642 26.88 -18.34 13.71
CA VAL A 642 25.59 -18.35 13.04
C VAL A 642 25.05 -16.94 12.94
N ILE A 643 24.64 -16.53 11.73
CA ILE A 643 24.01 -15.24 11.45
C ILE A 643 22.49 -15.39 11.71
N ALA A 644 21.93 -14.59 12.62
CA ALA A 644 20.49 -14.55 12.88
C ALA A 644 19.81 -13.46 12.04
N ILE A 645 18.69 -13.81 11.39
CA ILE A 645 17.87 -12.88 10.60
C ILE A 645 16.38 -13.05 10.86
N GLY A 646 15.63 -11.97 10.63
CA GLY A 646 14.18 -11.94 10.82
C GLY A 646 13.77 -12.22 12.27
N ASP A 647 12.66 -12.91 12.47
CA ASP A 647 12.08 -13.15 13.79
C ASP A 647 12.94 -14.07 14.68
N ALA A 648 13.89 -14.79 14.10
CA ALA A 648 14.90 -15.53 14.89
C ALA A 648 15.83 -14.59 15.66
N LYS A 649 16.01 -13.36 15.19
CA LYS A 649 16.73 -12.28 15.87
C LYS A 649 15.81 -11.50 16.82
N ALA A 650 14.65 -11.06 16.30
CA ALA A 650 13.60 -10.37 17.05
C ALA A 650 12.29 -10.40 16.25
N PRO A 651 11.15 -10.80 16.84
CA PRO A 651 9.86 -10.75 16.16
C PRO A 651 9.49 -9.33 15.75
N ARG A 652 9.24 -9.13 14.44
CA ARG A 652 8.93 -7.82 13.83
C ARG A 652 8.01 -7.99 12.61
N LYS A 653 8.06 -7.03 11.68
CA LYS A 653 7.22 -7.02 10.47
C LYS A 653 7.89 -7.75 9.30
N ILE A 654 7.08 -8.07 8.27
CA ILE A 654 7.56 -8.66 7.00
C ILE A 654 8.66 -7.81 6.36
N VAL A 655 8.54 -6.48 6.43
CA VAL A 655 9.54 -5.54 5.88
C VAL A 655 10.92 -5.74 6.52
N ASP A 656 10.97 -5.95 7.83
CA ASP A 656 12.22 -6.14 8.58
C ASP A 656 12.85 -7.49 8.22
N ALA A 657 12.03 -8.54 8.16
CA ALA A 657 12.48 -9.89 7.79
C ALA A 657 13.10 -9.93 6.38
N ILE A 658 12.43 -9.32 5.40
CA ILE A 658 12.90 -9.28 4.01
C ILE A 658 14.14 -8.40 3.87
N ARG A 659 14.16 -7.22 4.50
CA ARG A 659 15.30 -6.30 4.48
C ARG A 659 16.54 -6.95 5.09
N GLU A 660 16.43 -7.55 6.27
CA GLU A 660 17.56 -8.24 6.90
C GLU A 660 18.05 -9.42 6.07
N GLY A 661 17.14 -10.23 5.49
CA GLY A 661 17.52 -11.30 4.58
C GLY A 661 18.33 -10.81 3.40
N PHE A 662 17.91 -9.70 2.78
CA PHE A 662 18.61 -9.07 1.69
C PHE A 662 19.98 -8.51 2.13
N GLU A 663 20.00 -7.67 3.18
CA GLU A 663 21.21 -6.96 3.61
C GLU A 663 22.30 -7.91 4.11
N GLU A 664 21.94 -8.97 4.84
CA GLU A 664 22.92 -9.97 5.28
C GLU A 664 23.46 -10.80 4.10
N ALA A 665 22.62 -11.11 3.10
CA ALA A 665 23.10 -11.78 1.89
C ALA A 665 24.04 -10.91 1.05
N MET A 666 23.89 -9.58 1.09
CA MET A 666 24.80 -8.65 0.40
C MET A 666 26.18 -8.57 1.04
N LYS A 667 26.33 -8.89 2.33
CA LYS A 667 27.62 -8.84 3.07
C LYS A 667 28.50 -10.07 2.85
N ILE A 668 27.92 -11.17 2.39
CA ILE A 668 28.63 -12.44 2.14
C ILE A 668 29.18 -12.50 0.72
#